data_6c0b2df1df9c77761032fe01061bc7af
#
_entry.id   6c0b2df1df9c77761032fe01061bc7af
#
_cell.length_a   1.000
_cell.length_b   1.000
_cell.length_c   1.000
_cell.angle_alpha   90.00
_cell.angle_beta   90.00
_cell.angle_gamma   90.00
#
_symmetry.space_group_name_H-M   'P 1'
#
loop_
_entity.id
_entity.type
_entity.pdbx_description
1 polymer ?
#
loop_
_entity_poly.entity_id
_entity_poly.type
_entity_poly.pdbx_seq_one_letter_code
_entity_poly.pdbx_strand_id
1 'polypeptide(L)'
;MTQTGSLGAKLLWDMGAERVVTSREMTLTEIAQLHKDCPDMEIESFVHGAMCYCYSGQCLMSSFRGGRSGNRGRCAQPCRLSYKVYDNDSQINDKDNSFALSPKDMCALPILPDIIEAGVYSLKIEGRMKNVTYAAYVTSVYRHYVDEYIKYGRKGYKVTKKDIDNLCDIYNRGSFTTGFYNSKKGKEMMSYERPNHRGSEALKVVSNDKGRVTFKALKDINPQDVFEIDKEHSFESGSFVKAGNTLVVNLPRKYNLYKDRIINRMKNSSLERLVKEKYVQTSFERDIDMYMEAVKGSPLSLTAVTGQFSASISGSEVTKALKQPADYEDVKSKLIMTGNTGYKVSGIELHMDNDVFLSVGELKKLRREVIAQLDNNILSSYCRTYKEPDDSIINPCCMTYNEQDNSILSSDCDAHNEHNNNCTGIESQYNDVSDNAGKMLCTVYCHSFDIVSSVIDIVSSPDNKLDIAVGRIYLDFGMYYSDRQRFIKVCEKINKMGIKLFIALPYILEQSRARQLSAMLDDIEHNTGIIIDGYLVRNIEEIGLIGSRKSKVKDIITDTGLYVFNKYAGYELKDIADKAGVRLLSHTLPLELNNSELQDTLTAGSEIIVYGKIPAMVSKSCVRKTYGICDKKCSTTLLKQGSEVSYIVESVCSYCYTVTWAGTFDLTEELKRNDLGVRSLRFEFIDEDTFTIKKALSFEGVSPYKGHFYRGVN
;
A
#
# COMPACT_ATOMS: atom_id res chain seq x y z
N MET A 1 -5.33 5.67 1.01
CA MET A 1 -6.49 5.59 0.10
C MET A 1 -6.13 4.71 -1.09
N THR A 2 -7.09 4.01 -1.66
CA THR A 2 -6.87 3.09 -2.78
C THR A 2 -7.08 3.84 -4.09
N GLN A 3 -6.02 4.01 -4.90
CA GLN A 3 -6.10 4.70 -6.20
C GLN A 3 -6.42 3.69 -7.30
N THR A 4 -7.61 3.79 -7.91
CA THR A 4 -8.14 2.82 -8.89
C THR A 4 -8.61 3.42 -10.20
N GLY A 5 -8.50 4.75 -10.39
CA GLY A 5 -8.92 5.40 -11.63
C GLY A 5 -8.55 6.88 -11.70
N SER A 6 -8.97 7.52 -12.80
CA SER A 6 -8.59 8.90 -13.12
C SER A 6 -9.37 9.98 -12.36
N LEU A 7 -10.56 9.68 -11.87
CA LEU A 7 -11.36 10.68 -11.13
C LEU A 7 -10.73 11.01 -9.79
N GLY A 8 -10.30 10.00 -9.04
CA GLY A 8 -9.57 10.19 -7.79
C GLY A 8 -8.18 10.80 -8.03
N ALA A 9 -7.49 10.41 -9.11
CA ALA A 9 -6.19 10.99 -9.46
C ALA A 9 -6.28 12.50 -9.70
N LYS A 10 -7.33 12.98 -10.39
CA LYS A 10 -7.58 14.42 -10.60
C LYS A 10 -7.74 15.17 -9.29
N LEU A 11 -8.54 14.63 -8.35
CA LEU A 11 -8.71 15.25 -7.04
C LEU A 11 -7.38 15.33 -6.27
N LEU A 12 -6.55 14.27 -6.35
CA LEU A 12 -5.22 14.28 -5.73
C LEU A 12 -4.27 15.28 -6.40
N TRP A 13 -4.36 15.46 -7.73
CA TRP A 13 -3.61 16.49 -8.45
C TRP A 13 -4.00 17.90 -7.99
N ASP A 14 -5.31 18.15 -7.85
CA ASP A 14 -5.84 19.44 -7.39
C ASP A 14 -5.42 19.76 -5.92
N MET A 15 -5.05 18.72 -5.16
CA MET A 15 -4.45 18.84 -3.83
C MET A 15 -2.92 19.02 -3.86
N GLY A 16 -2.28 19.02 -5.02
CA GLY A 16 -0.84 19.19 -5.18
C GLY A 16 -0.04 17.88 -5.22
N ALA A 17 -0.67 16.73 -5.37
CA ALA A 17 0.05 15.46 -5.57
C ALA A 17 0.68 15.41 -6.96
N GLU A 18 2.00 15.38 -7.06
CA GLU A 18 2.73 15.27 -8.34
C GLU A 18 2.75 13.83 -8.87
N ARG A 19 2.65 12.82 -7.98
CA ARG A 19 2.74 11.40 -8.33
C ARG A 19 1.69 10.58 -7.60
N VAL A 20 1.08 9.63 -8.33
CA VAL A 20 0.21 8.62 -7.74
C VAL A 20 0.80 7.22 -7.87
N VAL A 21 0.65 6.43 -6.81
CA VAL A 21 0.97 4.99 -6.84
C VAL A 21 -0.31 4.23 -7.16
N THR A 22 -0.35 3.58 -8.32
CA THR A 22 -1.52 2.79 -8.72
C THR A 22 -1.73 1.59 -7.80
N SER A 23 -2.98 1.24 -7.58
CA SER A 23 -3.32 -0.04 -6.98
C SER A 23 -2.74 -1.19 -7.80
N ARG A 24 -2.25 -2.27 -7.14
CA ARG A 24 -1.72 -3.47 -7.81
C ARG A 24 -2.77 -4.20 -8.66
N GLU A 25 -4.02 -3.88 -8.45
CA GLU A 25 -5.19 -4.46 -9.08
C GLU A 25 -5.55 -3.78 -10.42
N MET A 26 -4.97 -2.62 -10.75
CA MET A 26 -5.21 -1.94 -12.02
C MET A 26 -4.60 -2.72 -13.19
N THR A 27 -5.36 -2.77 -14.29
CA THR A 27 -4.90 -3.31 -15.58
C THR A 27 -4.09 -2.27 -16.34
N LEU A 28 -3.27 -2.71 -17.33
CA LEU A 28 -2.52 -1.78 -18.18
C LEU A 28 -3.45 -0.83 -18.95
N THR A 29 -4.62 -1.31 -19.35
CA THR A 29 -5.63 -0.47 -20.03
C THR A 29 -6.13 0.65 -19.12
N GLU A 30 -6.38 0.36 -17.84
CA GLU A 30 -6.83 1.36 -16.85
C GLU A 30 -5.71 2.36 -16.55
N ILE A 31 -4.45 1.90 -16.46
CA ILE A 31 -3.28 2.77 -16.26
C ILE A 31 -3.08 3.70 -17.46
N ALA A 32 -3.15 3.17 -18.68
CA ALA A 32 -3.05 3.97 -19.89
C ALA A 32 -4.17 5.02 -20.01
N GLN A 33 -5.39 4.67 -19.57
CA GLN A 33 -6.49 5.61 -19.51
C GLN A 33 -6.25 6.70 -18.44
N LEU A 34 -5.73 6.32 -17.27
CA LEU A 34 -5.36 7.28 -16.22
C LEU A 34 -4.30 8.26 -16.72
N HIS A 35 -3.25 7.77 -17.41
CA HIS A 35 -2.23 8.63 -18.01
C HIS A 35 -2.81 9.60 -19.05
N LYS A 36 -3.75 9.12 -19.88
CA LYS A 36 -4.43 9.96 -20.86
C LYS A 36 -5.31 11.04 -20.21
N ASP A 37 -6.00 10.69 -19.14
CA ASP A 37 -6.92 11.61 -18.43
C ASP A 37 -6.18 12.61 -17.53
N CYS A 38 -4.96 12.27 -17.08
CA CYS A 38 -4.10 13.06 -16.19
C CYS A 38 -2.65 13.04 -16.74
N PRO A 39 -2.36 13.71 -17.87
CA PRO A 39 -1.07 13.59 -18.56
C PRO A 39 0.12 14.17 -17.77
N ASP A 40 -0.12 15.16 -16.92
CA ASP A 40 0.92 15.81 -16.11
C ASP A 40 1.22 15.05 -14.81
N MET A 41 0.36 14.11 -14.41
CA MET A 41 0.53 13.30 -13.20
C MET A 41 1.53 12.17 -13.44
N GLU A 42 2.60 12.14 -12.65
CA GLU A 42 3.53 11.00 -12.66
C GLU A 42 2.86 9.74 -12.12
N ILE A 43 2.96 8.64 -12.84
CA ILE A 43 2.39 7.35 -12.44
C ILE A 43 3.50 6.43 -11.96
N GLU A 44 3.38 5.94 -10.71
CA GLU A 44 4.24 4.88 -10.17
C GLU A 44 3.46 3.57 -10.06
N SER A 45 4.04 2.46 -10.53
CA SER A 45 3.38 1.16 -10.46
C SER A 45 4.33 0.06 -10.02
N PHE A 46 3.81 -0.94 -9.28
CA PHE A 46 4.59 -2.08 -8.83
C PHE A 46 4.97 -2.99 -9.98
N VAL A 47 6.25 -3.40 -10.06
CA VAL A 47 6.76 -4.28 -11.12
C VAL A 47 7.35 -5.57 -10.58
N HIS A 48 7.77 -5.63 -9.32
CA HIS A 48 8.38 -6.84 -8.74
C HIS A 48 8.10 -6.98 -7.24
N GLY A 49 8.02 -8.22 -6.78
CA GLY A 49 7.96 -8.58 -5.37
C GLY A 49 6.57 -9.01 -4.89
N ALA A 50 6.33 -8.89 -3.59
CA ALA A 50 5.14 -9.44 -2.96
C ALA A 50 3.84 -8.82 -3.47
N MET A 51 2.91 -9.68 -3.91
CA MET A 51 1.52 -9.28 -4.16
C MET A 51 0.72 -9.33 -2.85
N CYS A 52 -0.16 -8.35 -2.67
CA CYS A 52 -1.19 -8.38 -1.64
C CYS A 52 -2.42 -9.13 -2.15
N TYR A 53 -3.12 -9.86 -1.26
CA TYR A 53 -4.41 -10.47 -1.59
C TYR A 53 -5.53 -9.43 -1.61
N CYS A 54 -5.47 -8.45 -0.71
CA CYS A 54 -6.41 -7.37 -0.53
C CYS A 54 -6.02 -6.15 -1.38
N TYR A 55 -6.99 -5.34 -1.81
CA TYR A 55 -6.71 -4.00 -2.30
C TYR A 55 -5.89 -3.21 -1.28
N SER A 56 -4.89 -2.47 -1.77
CA SER A 56 -4.04 -1.65 -0.91
C SER A 56 -4.87 -0.63 -0.13
N GLY A 57 -4.65 -0.54 1.19
CA GLY A 57 -5.42 0.34 2.06
C GLY A 57 -6.77 -0.22 2.55
N GLN A 58 -7.19 -1.41 2.09
CA GLN A 58 -8.49 -2.03 2.43
C GLN A 58 -8.35 -3.31 3.28
N CYS A 59 -7.23 -3.48 4.00
CA CYS A 59 -6.99 -4.68 4.80
C CYS A 59 -6.94 -4.36 6.28
N LEU A 60 -7.92 -4.83 7.02
CA LEU A 60 -7.98 -4.79 8.49
C LEU A 60 -7.66 -6.14 9.14
N MET A 61 -7.50 -7.23 8.36
CA MET A 61 -7.33 -8.59 8.88
C MET A 61 -6.15 -8.72 9.83
N SER A 62 -5.02 -8.06 9.54
CA SER A 62 -3.83 -8.12 10.38
C SER A 62 -3.98 -7.34 11.68
N SER A 63 -4.70 -6.22 11.68
CA SER A 63 -4.95 -5.42 12.88
C SER A 63 -5.93 -6.12 13.83
N PHE A 64 -7.06 -6.58 13.32
CA PHE A 64 -8.07 -7.25 14.15
C PHE A 64 -7.61 -8.60 14.69
N ARG A 65 -6.71 -9.29 13.99
CA ARG A 65 -6.19 -10.57 14.44
C ARG A 65 -5.03 -10.44 15.45
N GLY A 66 -4.19 -9.43 15.32
CA GLY A 66 -2.95 -9.34 16.10
C GLY A 66 -2.52 -7.93 16.48
N GLY A 67 -3.39 -6.93 16.38
CA GLY A 67 -3.08 -5.54 16.73
C GLY A 67 -2.04 -4.86 15.82
N ARG A 68 -1.69 -5.47 14.66
CA ARG A 68 -0.67 -4.96 13.73
C ARG A 68 -1.31 -4.45 12.45
N SER A 69 -1.48 -3.14 12.33
CA SER A 69 -2.13 -2.55 11.15
C SER A 69 -1.32 -2.75 9.87
N GLY A 70 -1.94 -3.42 8.88
CA GLY A 70 -1.40 -3.55 7.54
C GLY A 70 -1.34 -2.21 6.80
N ASN A 71 -2.33 -1.36 7.02
CA ASN A 71 -2.43 -0.03 6.41
C ASN A 71 -1.39 0.95 6.98
N ARG A 72 -0.91 0.70 8.20
CA ARG A 72 0.20 1.43 8.84
C ARG A 72 1.57 0.76 8.63
N GLY A 73 1.64 -0.21 7.73
CA GLY A 73 2.89 -0.86 7.35
C GLY A 73 3.37 -1.98 8.28
N ARG A 74 2.59 -2.46 9.25
CA ARG A 74 2.98 -3.50 10.23
C ARG A 74 2.32 -4.85 10.00
N CYS A 75 1.87 -5.15 8.77
CA CYS A 75 1.15 -6.36 8.41
C CYS A 75 1.87 -7.64 8.85
N ALA A 76 1.18 -8.51 9.61
CA ALA A 76 1.64 -9.84 10.02
C ALA A 76 1.42 -10.92 8.94
N GLN A 77 0.88 -10.56 7.77
CA GLN A 77 0.60 -11.45 6.63
C GLN A 77 -0.37 -12.61 6.95
N PRO A 78 -1.53 -12.39 7.61
CA PRO A 78 -2.47 -13.48 7.90
C PRO A 78 -2.99 -14.17 6.63
N CYS A 79 -3.03 -13.49 5.49
CA CYS A 79 -3.37 -14.10 4.20
C CYS A 79 -2.38 -15.20 3.74
N ARG A 80 -1.21 -15.34 4.39
CA ARG A 80 -0.21 -16.38 4.12
C ARG A 80 -0.36 -17.62 5.02
N LEU A 81 -1.39 -17.66 5.85
CA LEU A 81 -1.69 -18.81 6.70
C LEU A 81 -2.52 -19.84 5.95
N SER A 82 -2.54 -21.07 6.49
CA SER A 82 -3.35 -22.17 5.95
C SER A 82 -4.81 -22.01 6.36
N TYR A 83 -5.73 -22.18 5.41
CA TYR A 83 -7.18 -22.13 5.62
C TYR A 83 -7.85 -23.38 5.02
N LYS A 84 -8.81 -23.94 5.74
CA LYS A 84 -9.80 -24.83 5.16
C LYS A 84 -10.87 -24.00 4.49
N VAL A 85 -11.22 -24.33 3.25
CA VAL A 85 -12.19 -23.60 2.44
C VAL A 85 -13.43 -24.45 2.25
N TYR A 86 -14.59 -23.88 2.61
CA TYR A 86 -15.87 -24.56 2.47
C TYR A 86 -16.78 -23.78 1.50
N ASP A 87 -17.41 -24.49 0.60
CA ASP A 87 -18.47 -24.00 -0.29
C ASP A 87 -19.71 -24.88 -0.09
N ASN A 88 -20.84 -24.29 0.30
CA ASN A 88 -22.06 -25.03 0.66
C ASN A 88 -21.78 -26.20 1.63
N ASP A 89 -21.09 -25.93 2.74
CA ASP A 89 -20.69 -26.90 3.78
C ASP A 89 -19.70 -28.00 3.35
N SER A 90 -19.33 -28.06 2.08
CA SER A 90 -18.36 -29.00 1.57
C SER A 90 -16.95 -28.39 1.55
N GLN A 91 -15.96 -29.06 2.15
CA GLN A 91 -14.57 -28.64 2.07
C GLN A 91 -14.04 -28.88 0.65
N ILE A 92 -13.54 -27.81 0.00
CA ILE A 92 -13.08 -27.82 -1.41
C ILE A 92 -11.57 -27.84 -1.57
N ASN A 93 -10.81 -27.82 -0.49
CA ASN A 93 -9.35 -27.85 -0.50
C ASN A 93 -8.82 -28.88 0.51
N ASP A 94 -7.54 -29.26 0.35
CA ASP A 94 -6.81 -30.20 1.21
C ASP A 94 -5.55 -29.57 1.80
N LYS A 95 -4.69 -30.39 2.42
CA LYS A 95 -3.44 -29.92 3.06
C LYS A 95 -2.41 -29.39 2.06
N ASP A 96 -2.42 -29.89 0.83
CA ASP A 96 -1.43 -29.55 -0.19
C ASP A 96 -1.78 -28.23 -0.93
N ASN A 97 -3.03 -27.77 -0.79
CA ASN A 97 -3.51 -26.54 -1.43
C ASN A 97 -4.24 -25.60 -0.45
N SER A 98 -3.76 -25.52 0.79
CA SER A 98 -4.44 -24.84 1.89
C SER A 98 -4.16 -23.34 2.00
N PHE A 99 -3.21 -22.78 1.24
CA PHE A 99 -2.88 -21.36 1.32
C PHE A 99 -3.76 -20.52 0.37
N ALA A 100 -5.06 -20.58 0.59
CA ALA A 100 -6.10 -20.05 -0.28
C ALA A 100 -5.98 -18.55 -0.61
N LEU A 101 -5.42 -17.78 0.31
CA LEU A 101 -5.28 -16.31 0.22
C LEU A 101 -3.83 -15.87 -0.09
N SER A 102 -2.94 -16.81 -0.49
CA SER A 102 -1.52 -16.51 -0.71
C SER A 102 -1.21 -16.26 -2.18
N PRO A 103 -1.05 -14.99 -2.67
CA PRO A 103 -0.65 -14.76 -4.05
C PRO A 103 0.82 -15.11 -4.28
N LYS A 104 1.16 -15.44 -5.54
CA LYS A 104 2.54 -15.48 -6.03
C LYS A 104 3.19 -14.11 -5.98
N ASP A 105 4.53 -14.07 -6.03
CA ASP A 105 5.21 -12.79 -6.19
C ASP A 105 5.07 -12.28 -7.65
N MET A 106 5.05 -10.95 -7.79
CA MET A 106 5.02 -10.30 -9.09
C MET A 106 6.41 -10.31 -9.73
N CYS A 107 6.47 -10.56 -11.03
CA CYS A 107 7.58 -10.22 -11.90
C CYS A 107 7.01 -9.73 -13.23
N ALA A 108 7.00 -8.44 -13.42
CA ALA A 108 6.47 -7.80 -14.62
C ALA A 108 7.52 -7.61 -15.73
N LEU A 109 8.73 -8.14 -15.52
CA LEU A 109 9.83 -8.03 -16.48
C LEU A 109 9.44 -8.45 -17.91
N PRO A 110 8.70 -9.55 -18.14
CA PRO A 110 8.31 -9.94 -19.49
C PRO A 110 7.39 -8.94 -20.23
N ILE A 111 6.70 -8.09 -19.49
CA ILE A 111 5.75 -7.09 -20.00
C ILE A 111 6.19 -5.65 -19.70
N LEU A 112 7.45 -5.44 -19.37
CA LEU A 112 7.99 -4.12 -19.02
C LEU A 112 7.77 -3.06 -20.12
N PRO A 113 7.95 -3.36 -21.42
CA PRO A 113 7.61 -2.43 -22.50
C PRO A 113 6.14 -1.97 -22.43
N ASP A 114 5.20 -2.88 -22.17
CA ASP A 114 3.77 -2.55 -22.08
C ASP A 114 3.48 -1.61 -20.92
N ILE A 115 4.19 -1.77 -19.80
CA ILE A 115 4.08 -0.91 -18.60
C ILE A 115 4.59 0.50 -18.90
N ILE A 116 5.76 0.61 -19.54
CA ILE A 116 6.35 1.91 -19.90
C ILE A 116 5.44 2.64 -20.90
N GLU A 117 4.97 1.93 -21.93
CA GLU A 117 4.08 2.50 -22.97
C GLU A 117 2.69 2.85 -22.44
N ALA A 118 2.24 2.24 -21.33
CA ALA A 118 1.03 2.64 -20.63
C ALA A 118 1.17 3.96 -19.85
N GLY A 119 2.37 4.59 -19.84
CA GLY A 119 2.64 5.87 -19.19
C GLY A 119 3.15 5.77 -17.76
N VAL A 120 3.61 4.59 -17.34
CA VAL A 120 4.24 4.45 -16.01
C VAL A 120 5.62 5.11 -16.03
N TYR A 121 5.75 6.15 -15.20
CA TYR A 121 6.99 6.92 -15.05
C TYR A 121 7.96 6.26 -14.07
N SER A 122 7.47 5.69 -12.96
CA SER A 122 8.27 5.11 -11.88
C SER A 122 7.94 3.64 -11.65
N LEU A 123 8.98 2.80 -11.64
CA LEU A 123 8.88 1.35 -11.44
C LEU A 123 9.13 0.99 -9.97
N LYS A 124 8.12 0.50 -9.27
CA LYS A 124 8.20 0.18 -7.83
C LYS A 124 8.53 -1.28 -7.58
N ILE A 125 9.64 -1.53 -6.87
CA ILE A 125 10.04 -2.86 -6.42
C ILE A 125 9.64 -3.04 -4.96
N GLU A 126 8.81 -4.04 -4.65
CA GLU A 126 8.43 -4.39 -3.28
C GLU A 126 9.47 -5.31 -2.66
N GLY A 127 10.07 -4.89 -1.57
CA GLY A 127 11.15 -5.66 -0.93
C GLY A 127 11.38 -5.34 0.54
N ARG A 128 10.41 -4.69 1.21
CA ARG A 128 10.55 -4.19 2.58
C ARG A 128 11.11 -5.20 3.59
N MET A 129 10.69 -6.48 3.47
CA MET A 129 11.12 -7.58 4.36
C MET A 129 12.24 -8.42 3.73
N LYS A 130 12.93 -7.91 2.72
CA LYS A 130 13.98 -8.61 1.98
C LYS A 130 15.37 -8.11 2.38
N ASN A 131 16.38 -8.94 2.13
CA ASN A 131 17.77 -8.59 2.38
C ASN A 131 18.35 -7.68 1.28
N VAL A 132 19.53 -7.13 1.53
CA VAL A 132 20.23 -6.25 0.59
C VAL A 132 20.55 -6.92 -0.75
N THR A 133 20.83 -8.23 -0.76
CA THR A 133 21.11 -9.00 -1.99
C THR A 133 19.88 -9.01 -2.92
N TYR A 134 18.68 -9.18 -2.37
CA TYR A 134 17.44 -9.07 -3.12
C TYR A 134 17.28 -7.68 -3.74
N ALA A 135 17.41 -6.63 -2.93
CA ALA A 135 17.25 -5.26 -3.41
C ALA A 135 18.24 -4.94 -4.54
N ALA A 136 19.52 -5.25 -4.32
CA ALA A 136 20.59 -4.97 -5.28
C ALA A 136 20.37 -5.75 -6.59
N TYR A 137 20.10 -7.05 -6.53
CA TYR A 137 19.97 -7.87 -7.74
C TYR A 137 18.72 -7.52 -8.54
N VAL A 138 17.55 -7.45 -7.89
CA VAL A 138 16.30 -7.11 -8.57
C VAL A 138 16.39 -5.76 -9.26
N THR A 139 16.90 -4.74 -8.56
CA THR A 139 17.08 -3.40 -9.13
C THR A 139 18.05 -3.41 -10.32
N SER A 140 19.17 -4.13 -10.23
CA SER A 140 20.13 -4.23 -11.34
C SER A 140 19.54 -4.89 -12.58
N VAL A 141 18.72 -5.92 -12.40
CA VAL A 141 18.03 -6.59 -13.52
C VAL A 141 17.02 -5.65 -14.18
N TYR A 142 16.16 -4.98 -13.38
CA TYR A 142 15.20 -4.03 -13.96
C TYR A 142 15.89 -2.85 -14.63
N ARG A 143 16.98 -2.30 -14.05
CA ARG A 143 17.77 -1.25 -14.67
C ARG A 143 18.34 -1.68 -16.03
N HIS A 144 18.95 -2.87 -16.08
CA HIS A 144 19.46 -3.45 -17.33
C HIS A 144 18.37 -3.52 -18.41
N TYR A 145 17.20 -4.05 -18.10
CA TYR A 145 16.13 -4.23 -19.07
C TYR A 145 15.42 -2.92 -19.46
N VAL A 146 15.40 -1.91 -18.58
CA VAL A 146 14.97 -0.55 -18.94
C VAL A 146 15.95 0.06 -19.94
N ASP A 147 17.28 -0.07 -19.71
CA ASP A 147 18.32 0.45 -20.60
C ASP A 147 18.26 -0.25 -21.97
N GLU A 148 18.08 -1.58 -22.01
CA GLU A 148 17.87 -2.34 -23.24
C GLU A 148 16.63 -1.85 -24.03
N TYR A 149 15.51 -1.61 -23.33
CA TYR A 149 14.30 -1.09 -23.97
C TYR A 149 14.51 0.32 -24.51
N ILE A 150 15.13 1.22 -23.76
CA ILE A 150 15.43 2.59 -24.21
C ILE A 150 16.34 2.56 -25.45
N LYS A 151 17.36 1.68 -25.45
CA LYS A 151 18.36 1.62 -26.52
C LYS A 151 17.84 0.95 -27.79
N TYR A 152 17.10 -0.16 -27.66
CA TYR A 152 16.75 -1.01 -28.80
C TYR A 152 15.25 -1.06 -29.10
N GLY A 153 14.43 -0.42 -28.26
CA GLY A 153 12.98 -0.41 -28.36
C GLY A 153 12.35 -1.80 -28.15
N ARG A 154 11.07 -1.89 -28.39
CA ARG A 154 10.28 -3.13 -28.21
C ARG A 154 10.81 -4.31 -29.04
N LYS A 155 11.29 -4.07 -30.27
CA LYS A 155 11.79 -5.15 -31.15
C LYS A 155 13.07 -5.81 -30.62
N GLY A 156 13.91 -5.06 -29.91
CA GLY A 156 15.15 -5.56 -29.31
C GLY A 156 14.98 -6.12 -27.89
N TYR A 157 13.83 -5.88 -27.27
CA TYR A 157 13.58 -6.30 -25.91
C TYR A 157 13.33 -7.81 -25.79
N LYS A 158 14.21 -8.51 -25.07
CA LYS A 158 14.08 -9.97 -24.88
C LYS A 158 14.60 -10.41 -23.51
N VAL A 159 13.69 -10.78 -22.62
CA VAL A 159 14.05 -11.31 -21.31
C VAL A 159 14.61 -12.73 -21.44
N THR A 160 15.76 -12.96 -20.82
CA THR A 160 16.40 -14.28 -20.83
C THR A 160 15.79 -15.21 -19.77
N LYS A 161 15.74 -16.52 -20.07
CA LYS A 161 15.34 -17.51 -19.08
C LYS A 161 16.28 -17.52 -17.86
N LYS A 162 17.58 -17.28 -18.09
CA LYS A 162 18.59 -17.22 -17.03
C LYS A 162 18.27 -16.12 -16.01
N ASP A 163 17.84 -14.92 -16.46
CA ASP A 163 17.53 -13.83 -15.54
C ASP A 163 16.26 -14.13 -14.73
N ILE A 164 15.24 -14.71 -15.37
CA ILE A 164 14.05 -15.18 -14.63
C ILE A 164 14.41 -16.27 -13.60
N ASP A 165 15.24 -17.24 -13.99
CA ASP A 165 15.70 -18.30 -13.07
C ASP A 165 16.51 -17.72 -11.89
N ASN A 166 17.39 -16.76 -12.16
CA ASN A 166 18.15 -16.07 -11.12
C ASN A 166 17.23 -15.26 -10.17
N LEU A 167 16.23 -14.57 -10.71
CA LEU A 167 15.23 -13.87 -9.88
C LEU A 167 14.45 -14.86 -9.01
N CYS A 168 14.14 -16.05 -9.54
CA CYS A 168 13.52 -17.14 -8.76
C CYS A 168 14.45 -17.65 -7.66
N ASP A 169 15.76 -17.79 -7.92
CA ASP A 169 16.75 -18.20 -6.93
C ASP A 169 16.92 -17.17 -5.80
N ILE A 170 16.83 -15.87 -6.13
CA ILE A 170 16.88 -14.81 -5.13
C ILE A 170 15.65 -14.86 -4.22
N TYR A 171 14.45 -14.85 -4.79
CA TYR A 171 13.21 -15.03 -4.03
C TYR A 171 11.96 -15.14 -4.91
N ASN A 172 11.11 -16.15 -4.64
CA ASN A 172 9.77 -16.23 -5.19
C ASN A 172 8.85 -17.07 -4.28
N ARG A 173 7.52 -16.81 -4.32
CA ARG A 173 6.48 -17.62 -3.70
C ARG A 173 5.72 -18.40 -4.79
N GLY A 174 6.10 -19.66 -5.02
CA GLY A 174 5.39 -20.52 -5.97
C GLY A 174 5.51 -20.11 -7.43
N SER A 175 6.63 -19.52 -7.85
CA SER A 175 6.90 -18.86 -9.13
C SER A 175 6.38 -17.42 -9.21
N PHE A 176 6.41 -16.83 -10.40
CA PHE A 176 6.01 -15.46 -10.64
C PHE A 176 4.66 -15.31 -11.35
N THR A 177 4.06 -14.14 -11.19
CA THR A 177 2.88 -13.67 -11.93
C THR A 177 3.13 -12.25 -12.45
N THR A 178 2.50 -11.86 -13.55
CA THR A 178 2.45 -10.45 -13.99
C THR A 178 1.37 -9.63 -13.26
N GLY A 179 0.78 -10.19 -12.20
CA GLY A 179 -0.29 -9.53 -11.46
C GLY A 179 -1.57 -9.36 -12.29
N PHE A 180 -2.27 -8.28 -12.04
CA PHE A 180 -3.52 -7.96 -12.73
C PHE A 180 -3.33 -7.19 -14.05
N TYR A 181 -2.13 -6.83 -14.43
CA TYR A 181 -1.85 -6.05 -15.63
C TYR A 181 -2.54 -6.59 -16.90
N ASN A 182 -2.56 -7.92 -17.05
CA ASN A 182 -3.22 -8.61 -18.16
C ASN A 182 -4.57 -9.23 -17.77
N SER A 183 -5.25 -8.68 -16.76
CA SER A 183 -6.58 -9.16 -16.27
C SER A 183 -6.62 -10.63 -15.84
N LYS A 184 -5.48 -11.27 -15.61
CA LYS A 184 -5.42 -12.64 -15.10
C LYS A 184 -5.91 -12.70 -13.66
N LYS A 185 -6.73 -13.71 -13.34
CA LYS A 185 -7.31 -13.93 -12.01
C LYS A 185 -7.39 -15.44 -11.74
N GLY A 186 -7.47 -15.82 -10.46
CA GLY A 186 -7.68 -17.21 -10.05
C GLY A 186 -6.39 -17.99 -9.83
N LYS A 187 -6.42 -19.29 -10.13
CA LYS A 187 -5.36 -20.26 -9.79
C LYS A 187 -3.95 -19.83 -10.21
N GLU A 188 -3.80 -19.23 -11.39
CA GLU A 188 -2.49 -18.81 -11.92
C GLU A 188 -1.79 -17.75 -11.07
N MET A 189 -2.54 -16.93 -10.36
CA MET A 189 -2.00 -15.88 -9.50
C MET A 189 -1.67 -16.36 -8.09
N MET A 190 -2.15 -17.54 -7.68
CA MET A 190 -2.09 -17.98 -6.29
C MET A 190 -0.96 -18.99 -6.07
N SER A 191 -0.30 -18.88 -4.91
CA SER A 191 0.66 -19.84 -4.35
C SER A 191 -0.02 -20.64 -3.24
N TYR A 192 -1.06 -21.39 -3.60
CA TYR A 192 -1.92 -22.11 -2.66
C TYR A 192 -1.26 -23.35 -2.02
N GLU A 193 -0.16 -23.85 -2.60
CA GLU A 193 0.60 -24.97 -2.07
C GLU A 193 1.62 -24.54 -1.00
N ARG A 194 2.10 -23.29 -1.10
CA ARG A 194 3.23 -22.81 -0.30
C ARG A 194 3.23 -21.27 -0.15
N PRO A 195 3.37 -20.72 1.08
CA PRO A 195 3.40 -19.28 1.32
C PRO A 195 4.81 -18.68 1.29
N ASN A 196 5.85 -19.52 1.29
CA ASN A 196 7.26 -19.17 1.45
C ASN A 196 8.04 -19.26 0.14
N HIS A 197 9.34 -18.96 0.22
CA HIS A 197 10.27 -19.12 -0.88
C HIS A 197 10.24 -20.54 -1.46
N ARG A 198 10.21 -20.65 -2.78
CA ARG A 198 10.18 -21.93 -3.50
C ARG A 198 11.51 -22.22 -4.22
N GLY A 199 12.32 -21.19 -4.47
CA GLY A 199 13.52 -21.33 -5.29
C GLY A 199 13.23 -21.63 -6.75
N SER A 200 14.17 -22.24 -7.46
CA SER A 200 14.04 -22.64 -8.85
C SER A 200 14.40 -24.12 -9.06
N GLU A 201 13.78 -24.78 -10.02
CA GLU A 201 14.09 -26.17 -10.38
C GLU A 201 15.57 -26.32 -10.77
N ALA A 202 16.31 -27.18 -10.10
CA ALA A 202 17.74 -27.34 -10.28
C ALA A 202 18.25 -28.76 -10.42
N LEU A 203 17.60 -29.72 -9.77
CA LEU A 203 18.00 -31.11 -9.81
C LEU A 203 16.81 -32.02 -10.12
N LYS A 204 17.07 -33.14 -10.83
CA LYS A 204 16.09 -34.17 -11.10
C LYS A 204 16.64 -35.49 -10.53
N VAL A 205 15.86 -36.19 -9.72
CA VAL A 205 16.23 -37.50 -9.18
C VAL A 205 16.31 -38.54 -10.29
N VAL A 206 17.46 -39.20 -10.44
CA VAL A 206 17.68 -40.29 -11.39
C VAL A 206 17.49 -41.62 -10.70
N SER A 207 18.10 -41.82 -9.52
CA SER A 207 17.97 -43.02 -8.70
C SER A 207 18.22 -42.73 -7.24
N ASN A 208 17.67 -43.59 -6.37
CA ASN A 208 17.92 -43.59 -4.93
C ASN A 208 18.14 -45.04 -4.47
N ASP A 209 19.40 -45.35 -4.23
CA ASP A 209 19.78 -46.67 -3.69
C ASP A 209 20.12 -46.49 -2.20
N LYS A 210 19.14 -46.84 -1.36
CA LYS A 210 19.26 -46.87 0.11
C LYS A 210 19.87 -45.60 0.72
N GLY A 211 19.55 -44.44 0.13
CA GLY A 211 20.05 -43.14 0.57
C GLY A 211 21.22 -42.60 -0.23
N ARG A 212 21.83 -43.38 -1.12
CA ARG A 212 22.74 -42.87 -2.13
C ARG A 212 21.93 -42.38 -3.33
N VAL A 213 21.69 -41.06 -3.36
CA VAL A 213 20.83 -40.46 -4.38
C VAL A 213 21.68 -39.89 -5.51
N THR A 214 21.31 -40.24 -6.73
CA THR A 214 21.89 -39.67 -7.95
C THR A 214 20.91 -38.68 -8.54
N PHE A 215 21.36 -37.45 -8.71
CA PHE A 215 20.61 -36.35 -9.33
C PHE A 215 21.20 -36.03 -10.71
N LYS A 216 20.37 -35.69 -11.67
CA LYS A 216 20.77 -34.99 -12.90
C LYS A 216 20.67 -33.47 -12.64
N ALA A 217 21.74 -32.74 -12.86
CA ALA A 217 21.75 -31.27 -12.77
C ALA A 217 21.01 -30.67 -13.97
N LEU A 218 19.98 -29.85 -13.72
CA LEU A 218 19.20 -29.16 -14.74
C LEU A 218 19.84 -27.81 -15.10
N LYS A 219 20.68 -27.28 -14.22
CA LYS A 219 21.49 -26.06 -14.36
C LYS A 219 22.81 -26.23 -13.61
N ASP A 220 23.76 -25.33 -13.78
CA ASP A 220 25.02 -25.36 -13.07
C ASP A 220 24.80 -25.31 -11.56
N ILE A 221 25.41 -26.25 -10.84
CA ILE A 221 25.37 -26.36 -9.38
C ILE A 221 26.72 -25.91 -8.84
N ASN A 222 26.74 -25.10 -7.84
CA ASN A 222 27.96 -24.60 -7.20
C ASN A 222 28.11 -25.17 -5.78
N PRO A 223 29.32 -25.22 -5.24
CA PRO A 223 29.52 -25.48 -3.81
C PRO A 223 28.69 -24.50 -2.97
N GLN A 224 28.12 -24.99 -1.87
CA GLN A 224 27.24 -24.24 -0.96
C GLN A 224 25.87 -23.84 -1.55
N ASP A 225 25.49 -24.33 -2.74
CA ASP A 225 24.10 -24.26 -3.17
C ASP A 225 23.24 -25.15 -2.28
N VAL A 226 22.06 -24.64 -1.85
CA VAL A 226 21.15 -25.35 -0.95
C VAL A 226 19.92 -25.83 -1.70
N PHE A 227 19.57 -27.12 -1.51
CA PHE A 227 18.46 -27.77 -2.17
C PHE A 227 17.44 -28.27 -1.17
N GLU A 228 16.16 -28.05 -1.45
CA GLU A 228 15.06 -28.49 -0.58
C GLU A 228 14.69 -29.97 -0.87
N ILE A 229 14.73 -30.80 0.17
CA ILE A 229 14.20 -32.16 0.12
C ILE A 229 12.68 -32.18 0.38
N ASP A 230 12.28 -31.50 1.44
CA ASP A 230 10.89 -31.26 1.84
C ASP A 230 10.79 -29.93 2.64
N LYS A 231 9.62 -29.63 3.21
CA LYS A 231 9.36 -28.36 3.94
C LYS A 231 10.28 -28.11 5.14
N GLU A 232 10.90 -29.18 5.68
CA GLU A 232 11.72 -29.12 6.91
C GLU A 232 13.19 -29.47 6.66
N HIS A 233 13.51 -30.13 5.54
CA HIS A 233 14.84 -30.67 5.28
C HIS A 233 15.43 -30.16 3.97
N SER A 234 16.72 -29.87 3.99
CA SER A 234 17.53 -29.47 2.84
C SER A 234 18.91 -30.12 2.90
N PHE A 235 19.65 -30.08 1.78
CA PHE A 235 21.05 -30.44 1.72
C PHE A 235 21.84 -29.39 0.95
N GLU A 236 23.14 -29.31 1.19
CA GLU A 236 24.09 -28.44 0.54
C GLU A 236 24.99 -29.20 -0.42
N SER A 237 25.29 -28.62 -1.60
CA SER A 237 26.26 -29.18 -2.53
C SER A 237 27.68 -28.91 -2.06
N GLY A 238 28.51 -29.91 -2.02
CA GLY A 238 29.95 -29.79 -1.72
C GLY A 238 30.82 -29.52 -2.94
N SER A 239 30.29 -29.59 -4.18
CA SER A 239 31.08 -29.52 -5.41
C SER A 239 30.38 -28.79 -6.54
N PHE A 240 31.16 -28.36 -7.53
CA PHE A 240 30.63 -27.85 -8.78
C PHE A 240 30.20 -29.01 -9.69
N VAL A 241 28.97 -28.90 -10.25
CA VAL A 241 28.45 -29.83 -11.25
C VAL A 241 27.83 -29.06 -12.40
N LYS A 242 28.34 -29.24 -13.60
CA LYS A 242 27.80 -28.60 -14.82
C LYS A 242 26.42 -29.16 -15.17
N ALA A 243 25.56 -28.29 -15.72
CA ALA A 243 24.25 -28.70 -16.24
C ALA A 243 24.34 -29.92 -17.17
N GLY A 244 23.43 -30.88 -17.00
CA GLY A 244 23.41 -32.13 -17.74
C GLY A 244 24.18 -33.29 -17.06
N ASN A 245 25.13 -32.99 -16.21
CA ASN A 245 25.92 -33.99 -15.46
C ASN A 245 25.18 -34.46 -14.19
N THR A 246 25.76 -35.46 -13.54
CA THR A 246 25.17 -36.06 -12.33
C THR A 246 25.87 -35.59 -11.06
N LEU A 247 25.05 -35.36 -10.02
CA LEU A 247 25.47 -35.14 -8.64
C LEU A 247 25.04 -36.32 -7.80
N VAL A 248 25.97 -36.91 -7.05
CA VAL A 248 25.66 -38.02 -6.12
C VAL A 248 25.79 -37.53 -4.69
N VAL A 249 24.76 -37.70 -3.89
CA VAL A 249 24.70 -37.27 -2.49
C VAL A 249 24.21 -38.43 -1.61
N ASN A 250 24.84 -38.59 -0.46
CA ASN A 250 24.36 -39.55 0.55
C ASN A 250 23.38 -38.83 1.48
N LEU A 251 22.12 -39.23 1.47
CA LEU A 251 21.04 -38.64 2.26
C LEU A 251 20.40 -39.71 3.16
N PRO A 252 19.79 -39.36 4.29
CA PRO A 252 19.04 -40.24 5.14
C PRO A 252 17.96 -41.04 4.35
N ARG A 253 17.87 -42.34 4.58
CA ARG A 253 16.91 -43.21 3.87
C ARG A 253 15.44 -42.88 4.07
N LYS A 254 15.12 -42.11 5.10
CA LYS A 254 13.75 -41.67 5.42
C LYS A 254 13.15 -40.72 4.37
N TYR A 255 13.97 -40.10 3.51
CA TYR A 255 13.47 -39.13 2.53
C TYR A 255 12.86 -39.81 1.31
N ASN A 256 11.63 -39.42 0.97
CA ASN A 256 10.90 -39.94 -0.20
C ASN A 256 11.39 -39.25 -1.49
N LEU A 257 12.53 -39.72 -2.01
CA LEU A 257 13.16 -39.24 -3.24
C LEU A 257 12.97 -40.27 -4.35
N TYR A 258 11.80 -40.23 -5.00
CA TYR A 258 11.47 -41.13 -6.10
C TYR A 258 12.03 -40.63 -7.43
N LYS A 259 12.21 -41.51 -8.39
CA LYS A 259 12.70 -41.20 -9.74
C LYS A 259 11.84 -40.12 -10.38
N ASP A 260 12.50 -39.23 -11.13
CA ASP A 260 11.91 -38.07 -11.84
C ASP A 260 11.40 -36.95 -10.95
N ARG A 261 11.49 -37.03 -9.63
CA ARG A 261 11.18 -35.94 -8.73
C ARG A 261 12.12 -34.74 -8.98
N ILE A 262 11.55 -33.53 -9.10
CA ILE A 262 12.29 -32.29 -9.22
C ILE A 262 12.61 -31.72 -7.84
N ILE A 263 13.83 -31.24 -7.66
CA ILE A 263 14.36 -30.64 -6.45
C ILE A 263 14.72 -29.18 -6.75
N ASN A 264 14.22 -28.28 -5.94
CA ASN A 264 14.44 -26.85 -6.10
C ASN A 264 15.70 -26.39 -5.37
N ARG A 265 16.42 -25.46 -5.98
CA ARG A 265 17.53 -24.73 -5.35
C ARG A 265 16.96 -23.56 -4.56
N MET A 266 17.21 -23.55 -3.25
CA MET A 266 16.74 -22.54 -2.32
C MET A 266 17.76 -21.43 -2.10
N LYS A 267 19.04 -21.70 -2.37
CA LYS A 267 20.13 -20.75 -2.28
C LYS A 267 21.09 -20.96 -3.43
N ASN A 268 21.40 -19.90 -4.15
CA ASN A 268 22.40 -19.87 -5.22
C ASN A 268 23.64 -19.11 -4.70
N SER A 269 24.63 -19.85 -4.23
CA SER A 269 25.82 -19.30 -3.57
C SER A 269 26.66 -18.42 -4.48
N SER A 270 26.79 -18.81 -5.75
CA SER A 270 27.57 -18.06 -6.73
C SER A 270 26.89 -16.74 -7.09
N LEU A 271 25.57 -16.74 -7.21
CA LEU A 271 24.77 -15.52 -7.47
C LEU A 271 24.86 -14.57 -6.28
N GLU A 272 24.69 -15.06 -5.04
CA GLU A 272 24.82 -14.22 -3.84
C GLU A 272 26.21 -13.58 -3.73
N ARG A 273 27.28 -14.35 -4.01
CA ARG A 273 28.65 -13.82 -4.00
C ARG A 273 28.83 -12.74 -5.07
N LEU A 274 28.42 -13.00 -6.31
CA LEU A 274 28.50 -12.04 -7.41
C LEU A 274 27.76 -10.74 -7.06
N VAL A 275 26.56 -10.83 -6.48
CA VAL A 275 25.80 -9.63 -6.09
C VAL A 275 26.48 -8.85 -4.98
N LYS A 276 27.03 -9.57 -3.97
CA LYS A 276 27.78 -8.91 -2.89
C LYS A 276 29.02 -8.18 -3.41
N GLU A 277 29.82 -8.85 -4.24
CA GLU A 277 31.05 -8.29 -4.82
C GLU A 277 30.74 -7.10 -5.73
N LYS A 278 29.72 -7.22 -6.60
CA LYS A 278 29.47 -6.23 -7.64
C LYS A 278 28.66 -5.02 -7.17
N TYR A 279 27.71 -5.20 -6.23
CA TYR A 279 26.74 -4.17 -5.88
C TYR A 279 26.69 -3.78 -4.40
N VAL A 280 27.17 -4.64 -3.49
CA VAL A 280 27.06 -4.39 -2.05
C VAL A 280 28.38 -3.96 -1.44
N GLN A 281 29.48 -4.59 -1.86
CA GLN A 281 30.82 -4.32 -1.35
C GLN A 281 31.57 -3.28 -2.20
N THR A 282 31.04 -2.90 -3.35
CA THR A 282 31.63 -1.87 -4.21
C THR A 282 31.25 -0.50 -3.66
N SER A 283 32.25 0.33 -3.35
CA SER A 283 32.03 1.76 -3.13
C SER A 283 31.62 2.40 -4.46
N PHE A 284 30.48 3.05 -4.49
CA PHE A 284 30.11 3.86 -5.63
C PHE A 284 30.86 5.18 -5.52
N GLU A 285 31.84 5.37 -6.40
CA GLU A 285 32.62 6.60 -6.48
C GLU A 285 32.21 7.36 -7.75
N ARG A 286 31.93 8.66 -7.58
CA ARG A 286 31.68 9.58 -8.69
C ARG A 286 33.00 10.27 -9.06
N ASP A 287 33.33 10.25 -10.35
CA ASP A 287 34.52 10.95 -10.83
C ASP A 287 34.35 12.46 -10.70
N ILE A 288 35.39 13.11 -10.18
CA ILE A 288 35.53 14.58 -10.07
C ILE A 288 36.86 15.03 -10.64
N ASP A 289 36.85 16.19 -11.29
CA ASP A 289 38.05 16.90 -11.67
C ASP A 289 38.28 18.05 -10.69
N MET A 290 39.53 18.26 -10.30
CA MET A 290 39.91 19.30 -9.35
C MET A 290 40.89 20.30 -10.00
N TYR A 291 40.67 21.59 -9.75
CA TYR A 291 41.47 22.71 -10.22
C TYR A 291 41.91 23.55 -9.02
N MET A 292 43.20 23.75 -8.84
CA MET A 292 43.74 24.57 -7.73
C MET A 292 44.58 25.73 -8.27
N GLU A 293 44.37 26.90 -7.71
CA GLU A 293 45.21 28.07 -7.93
C GLU A 293 45.90 28.48 -6.63
N ALA A 294 47.23 28.60 -6.67
CA ALA A 294 48.08 28.99 -5.57
C ALA A 294 49.11 30.05 -6.02
N VAL A 295 48.61 31.25 -6.30
CA VAL A 295 49.40 32.40 -6.77
C VAL A 295 49.71 33.28 -5.58
N LYS A 296 50.97 33.69 -5.42
CA LYS A 296 51.45 34.52 -4.30
C LYS A 296 50.68 35.86 -4.22
N GLY A 297 50.24 36.19 -3.03
CA GLY A 297 49.46 37.41 -2.76
C GLY A 297 47.97 37.29 -3.12
N SER A 298 47.53 36.10 -3.60
CA SER A 298 46.11 35.79 -3.87
C SER A 298 45.61 34.71 -2.91
N PRO A 299 44.29 34.66 -2.64
CA PRO A 299 43.74 33.55 -1.87
C PRO A 299 43.93 32.21 -2.57
N LEU A 300 44.36 31.18 -1.81
CA LEU A 300 44.40 29.81 -2.31
C LEU A 300 42.97 29.35 -2.72
N SER A 301 42.79 28.92 -3.95
CA SER A 301 41.47 28.45 -4.41
C SER A 301 41.51 26.97 -4.83
N LEU A 302 40.39 26.27 -4.57
CA LEU A 302 40.17 24.89 -5.01
C LEU A 302 38.79 24.75 -5.58
N THR A 303 38.70 24.29 -6.81
CA THR A 303 37.46 24.02 -7.53
C THR A 303 37.32 22.53 -7.81
N ALA A 304 36.15 21.95 -7.56
CA ALA A 304 35.79 20.57 -7.92
C ALA A 304 34.64 20.57 -8.91
N VAL A 305 34.72 19.72 -9.93
CA VAL A 305 33.72 19.63 -11.03
C VAL A 305 33.32 18.18 -11.23
N THR A 306 32.01 17.92 -11.40
CA THR A 306 31.47 16.63 -11.81
C THR A 306 30.23 16.81 -12.71
N GLY A 307 30.33 16.37 -13.97
CA GLY A 307 29.26 16.61 -14.96
C GLY A 307 28.96 18.10 -15.11
N GLN A 308 27.72 18.50 -14.83
CA GLN A 308 27.30 19.92 -14.89
C GLN A 308 27.45 20.69 -13.58
N PHE A 309 27.91 20.04 -12.52
CA PHE A 309 28.01 20.64 -11.19
C PHE A 309 29.43 21.04 -10.86
N SER A 310 29.60 22.19 -10.24
CA SER A 310 30.87 22.67 -9.75
C SER A 310 30.75 23.34 -8.38
N ALA A 311 31.81 23.32 -7.62
CA ALA A 311 31.96 24.10 -6.38
C ALA A 311 33.37 24.66 -6.31
N SER A 312 33.51 25.87 -5.75
CA SER A 312 34.81 26.53 -5.56
C SER A 312 34.88 27.11 -4.16
N ILE A 313 36.01 26.89 -3.49
CA ILE A 313 36.29 27.38 -2.13
C ILE A 313 37.61 28.14 -2.15
N SER A 314 37.67 29.26 -1.41
CA SER A 314 38.86 30.07 -1.22
C SER A 314 39.38 29.91 0.21
N GLY A 315 40.68 29.71 0.32
CA GLY A 315 41.45 29.65 1.58
C GLY A 315 42.17 30.93 1.94
N SER A 316 43.25 30.79 2.71
CA SER A 316 44.10 31.87 3.12
C SER A 316 44.91 32.45 1.94
N GLU A 317 45.43 33.66 2.10
CA GLU A 317 46.36 34.26 1.13
C GLU A 317 47.64 33.43 1.01
N VAL A 318 48.04 33.14 -0.21
CA VAL A 318 49.25 32.35 -0.54
C VAL A 318 50.52 33.19 -0.27
N THR A 319 51.38 32.71 0.61
CA THR A 319 52.58 33.39 1.00
C THR A 319 53.84 32.69 0.47
N LYS A 320 54.95 33.44 0.43
CA LYS A 320 56.25 32.88 0.05
C LYS A 320 56.74 31.90 1.11
N ALA A 321 57.32 30.78 0.68
CA ALA A 321 57.96 29.80 1.56
C ALA A 321 59.24 30.37 2.22
N LEU A 322 59.33 30.25 3.54
CA LEU A 322 60.48 30.69 4.30
C LEU A 322 61.66 29.65 4.35
N LYS A 323 61.31 28.36 4.20
CA LYS A 323 62.31 27.27 4.25
C LYS A 323 62.20 26.37 3.04
N GLN A 324 61.07 25.67 2.85
CA GLN A 324 60.88 24.72 1.78
C GLN A 324 59.60 25.06 1.02
N PRO A 325 59.66 25.29 -0.30
CA PRO A 325 58.48 25.48 -1.14
C PRO A 325 57.59 24.23 -1.18
N ALA A 326 56.30 24.41 -1.47
CA ALA A 326 55.39 23.32 -1.68
C ALA A 326 55.75 22.53 -2.95
N ASP A 327 55.84 21.23 -2.80
CA ASP A 327 56.10 20.30 -3.91
C ASP A 327 54.81 19.93 -4.64
N TYR A 328 54.86 19.96 -5.98
CA TYR A 328 53.70 19.70 -6.83
C TYR A 328 53.08 18.31 -6.57
N GLU A 329 53.90 17.26 -6.52
CA GLU A 329 53.42 15.89 -6.33
C GLU A 329 52.90 15.65 -4.89
N ASP A 330 53.50 16.31 -3.91
CA ASP A 330 53.00 16.23 -2.53
C ASP A 330 51.62 16.90 -2.38
N VAL A 331 51.45 18.11 -2.93
CA VAL A 331 50.13 18.80 -2.97
C VAL A 331 49.10 17.95 -3.66
N LYS A 332 49.40 17.44 -4.85
CA LYS A 332 48.56 16.55 -5.64
C LYS A 332 48.14 15.31 -4.83
N SER A 333 49.09 14.67 -4.16
CA SER A 333 48.84 13.49 -3.32
C SER A 333 47.82 13.75 -2.21
N LYS A 334 47.82 14.97 -1.63
CA LYS A 334 46.91 15.36 -0.53
C LYS A 334 45.49 15.68 -1.04
N LEU A 335 45.37 16.16 -2.27
CA LEU A 335 44.07 16.49 -2.87
C LEU A 335 43.36 15.25 -3.44
N ILE A 336 44.09 14.28 -3.97
CA ILE A 336 43.54 13.03 -4.52
C ILE A 336 42.86 12.15 -3.42
N MET A 337 43.31 12.23 -2.16
CA MET A 337 42.81 11.39 -1.07
C MET A 337 41.42 11.82 -0.59
N THR A 338 40.37 11.48 -1.32
CA THR A 338 38.98 11.84 -1.02
C THR A 338 38.34 11.03 0.14
N GLY A 339 38.99 9.93 0.58
CA GLY A 339 38.49 9.09 1.68
C GLY A 339 37.14 8.47 1.38
N ASN A 340 36.24 8.44 2.38
CA ASN A 340 34.88 7.83 2.24
C ASN A 340 33.84 8.84 1.74
N THR A 341 34.21 9.80 0.91
CA THR A 341 33.29 10.85 0.42
C THR A 341 32.40 10.43 -0.75
N GLY A 342 32.59 9.23 -1.30
CA GLY A 342 31.87 8.80 -2.52
C GLY A 342 32.38 9.46 -3.81
N TYR A 343 33.52 10.14 -3.77
CA TYR A 343 34.18 10.76 -4.93
C TYR A 343 35.57 10.19 -5.17
N LYS A 344 35.93 10.08 -6.46
CA LYS A 344 37.24 9.74 -6.94
C LYS A 344 37.77 10.85 -7.85
N VAL A 345 38.95 11.37 -7.55
CA VAL A 345 39.60 12.38 -8.41
C VAL A 345 40.11 11.69 -9.67
N SER A 346 39.51 12.01 -10.82
CA SER A 346 39.88 11.50 -12.15
C SER A 346 40.87 12.42 -12.87
N GLY A 347 40.71 13.73 -12.71
CA GLY A 347 41.59 14.76 -13.23
C GLY A 347 41.99 15.75 -12.14
N ILE A 348 43.27 16.24 -12.17
CA ILE A 348 43.73 17.31 -11.28
C ILE A 348 44.69 18.25 -12.01
N GLU A 349 44.41 19.54 -11.96
CA GLU A 349 45.26 20.59 -12.49
C GLU A 349 45.64 21.52 -11.36
N LEU A 350 46.94 21.76 -11.19
CA LEU A 350 47.47 22.64 -10.15
C LEU A 350 48.24 23.79 -10.83
N HIS A 351 47.75 24.99 -10.66
CA HIS A 351 48.43 26.23 -11.06
C HIS A 351 49.05 26.87 -9.81
N MET A 352 50.35 26.74 -9.63
CA MET A 352 51.04 27.23 -8.43
C MET A 352 52.41 27.85 -8.75
N ASP A 353 52.73 28.91 -8.02
CA ASP A 353 54.06 29.51 -8.12
C ASP A 353 55.12 28.62 -7.46
N ASN A 354 56.35 28.66 -7.95
CA ASN A 354 57.45 27.76 -7.53
C ASN A 354 57.94 28.00 -6.09
N ASP A 355 57.66 29.16 -5.50
CA ASP A 355 58.21 29.57 -4.20
C ASP A 355 57.17 29.76 -3.10
N VAL A 356 56.01 29.12 -3.22
CA VAL A 356 54.87 29.26 -2.29
C VAL A 356 54.90 28.27 -1.15
N PHE A 357 54.33 28.66 -0.03
CA PHE A 357 54.08 27.80 1.12
C PHE A 357 52.60 27.39 1.18
N LEU A 358 52.33 26.08 1.22
CA LEU A 358 50.98 25.53 1.37
C LEU A 358 50.96 24.56 2.57
N SER A 359 50.12 24.83 3.54
CA SER A 359 50.00 23.93 4.69
C SER A 359 49.17 22.69 4.36
N VAL A 360 49.61 21.52 4.80
CA VAL A 360 48.87 20.26 4.62
C VAL A 360 47.50 20.33 5.29
N GLY A 361 47.39 21.07 6.40
CA GLY A 361 46.12 21.26 7.12
C GLY A 361 45.08 22.00 6.28
N GLU A 362 45.54 23.06 5.61
CA GLU A 362 44.69 23.90 4.75
C GLU A 362 44.24 23.14 3.48
N LEU A 363 45.17 22.45 2.82
CA LEU A 363 44.82 21.61 1.67
C LEU A 363 43.73 20.57 2.02
N LYS A 364 43.88 19.90 3.16
CA LYS A 364 42.86 18.94 3.64
C LYS A 364 41.54 19.59 4.02
N LYS A 365 41.56 20.81 4.52
CA LYS A 365 40.38 21.60 4.86
C LYS A 365 39.63 21.99 3.59
N LEU A 366 40.33 22.65 2.64
CA LEU A 366 39.73 23.07 1.36
C LEU A 366 39.15 21.89 0.58
N ARG A 367 39.85 20.77 0.51
CA ARG A 367 39.34 19.57 -0.13
C ARG A 367 38.00 19.10 0.51
N ARG A 368 37.88 19.06 1.84
CA ARG A 368 36.65 18.67 2.52
C ARG A 368 35.51 19.67 2.26
N GLU A 369 35.84 20.94 2.31
CA GLU A 369 34.83 22.02 2.10
C GLU A 369 34.36 22.08 0.67
N VAL A 370 35.22 21.93 -0.34
CA VAL A 370 34.79 21.93 -1.76
C VAL A 370 33.91 20.71 -2.09
N ILE A 371 34.22 19.54 -1.51
CA ILE A 371 33.38 18.34 -1.69
C ILE A 371 32.02 18.54 -1.02
N ALA A 372 31.99 19.06 0.21
CA ALA A 372 30.75 19.33 0.90
C ALA A 372 29.87 20.38 0.16
N GLN A 373 30.51 21.42 -0.38
CA GLN A 373 29.81 22.42 -1.20
C GLN A 373 29.30 21.83 -2.52
N LEU A 374 30.08 20.93 -3.15
CA LEU A 374 29.65 20.21 -4.36
C LEU A 374 28.43 19.32 -4.08
N ASP A 375 28.42 18.59 -2.95
CA ASP A 375 27.27 17.83 -2.49
C ASP A 375 26.02 18.71 -2.32
N ASN A 376 26.18 19.86 -1.66
CA ASN A 376 25.09 20.82 -1.47
C ASN A 376 24.57 21.36 -2.81
N ASN A 377 25.45 21.66 -3.77
CA ASN A 377 25.04 22.15 -5.09
C ASN A 377 24.29 21.08 -5.89
N ILE A 378 24.73 19.82 -5.79
CA ILE A 378 24.02 18.68 -6.38
C ILE A 378 22.66 18.50 -5.73
N LEU A 379 22.59 18.43 -4.41
CA LEU A 379 21.34 18.22 -3.67
C LEU A 379 20.32 19.35 -3.93
N SER A 380 20.77 20.61 -3.91
CA SER A 380 19.90 21.77 -4.16
C SER A 380 19.32 21.76 -5.58
N SER A 381 20.02 21.21 -6.56
CA SER A 381 19.50 21.11 -7.94
C SER A 381 18.40 20.05 -8.10
N TYR A 382 18.42 19.03 -7.22
CA TYR A 382 17.37 17.99 -7.18
C TYR A 382 16.23 18.31 -6.21
N CYS A 383 16.48 19.14 -5.20
CA CYS A 383 15.42 19.73 -4.41
C CYS A 383 14.71 20.75 -5.31
N ARG A 384 13.59 20.36 -5.92
CA ARG A 384 12.65 21.35 -6.45
C ARG A 384 12.41 22.36 -5.33
N THR A 385 12.63 23.63 -5.61
CA THR A 385 12.32 24.70 -4.67
C THR A 385 10.86 24.51 -4.28
N TYR A 386 10.63 23.94 -3.11
CA TYR A 386 9.37 24.12 -2.43
C TYR A 386 9.21 25.65 -2.36
N LYS A 387 8.27 26.19 -3.13
CA LYS A 387 7.71 27.49 -2.77
C LYS A 387 7.13 27.21 -1.39
N GLU A 388 7.74 27.79 -0.37
CA GLU A 388 7.13 27.79 0.96
C GLU A 388 5.67 28.16 0.75
N PRO A 389 4.71 27.38 1.24
CA PRO A 389 3.32 27.77 1.21
C PRO A 389 3.30 29.15 1.88
N ASP A 390 2.57 30.09 1.27
CA ASP A 390 2.36 31.41 1.81
C ASP A 390 2.11 31.28 3.31
N ASP A 391 2.94 31.90 4.15
CA ASP A 391 2.94 31.80 5.62
C ASP A 391 1.57 32.08 6.27
N SER A 392 0.59 32.54 5.48
CA SER A 392 -0.80 32.74 5.88
C SER A 392 -1.61 31.44 6.04
N ILE A 393 -1.11 30.26 5.58
CA ILE A 393 -1.87 29.00 5.53
C ILE A 393 -1.34 27.95 6.54
N ILE A 394 -0.11 28.06 7.01
CA ILE A 394 0.46 27.11 7.97
C ILE A 394 0.91 27.88 9.20
N ASN A 395 0.09 27.87 10.25
CA ASN A 395 0.56 28.16 11.59
C ASN A 395 1.33 26.93 12.06
N PRO A 396 2.69 26.94 12.12
CA PRO A 396 3.44 25.81 12.62
C PRO A 396 3.24 25.76 14.13
N CYS A 397 2.31 24.94 14.57
CA CYS A 397 2.33 24.48 15.94
C CYS A 397 3.66 23.72 16.10
N CYS A 398 4.62 24.36 16.74
CA CYS A 398 6.01 23.97 16.88
C CYS A 398 6.13 22.55 17.43
N MET A 399 6.42 21.59 16.56
CA MET A 399 7.04 20.34 16.98
C MET A 399 8.54 20.50 16.82
N THR A 400 9.23 20.85 17.89
CA THR A 400 10.70 20.72 17.94
C THR A 400 11.02 19.26 18.25
N TYR A 401 11.66 18.60 17.31
CA TYR A 401 12.21 17.26 17.49
C TYR A 401 13.57 17.39 18.25
N ASN A 402 13.67 16.72 19.39
CA ASN A 402 14.95 16.64 20.11
C ASN A 402 15.70 15.38 19.67
N GLU A 403 16.80 15.55 18.94
CA GLU A 403 17.64 14.45 18.42
C GLU A 403 18.34 13.63 19.51
N GLN A 404 18.35 14.08 20.76
CA GLN A 404 19.10 13.40 21.83
C GLN A 404 18.34 12.32 22.59
N ASP A 405 17.01 12.35 22.61
CA ASP A 405 16.22 11.38 23.38
C ASP A 405 15.00 10.78 22.67
N ASN A 406 14.87 10.97 21.37
CA ASN A 406 13.76 10.43 20.55
C ASN A 406 12.35 10.77 21.08
N SER A 407 12.15 11.85 21.80
CA SER A 407 10.88 12.27 22.34
C SER A 407 10.32 13.52 21.65
N ILE A 408 9.00 13.57 21.53
CA ILE A 408 8.28 14.75 21.07
C ILE A 408 7.88 15.54 22.32
N LEU A 409 8.50 16.70 22.52
CA LEU A 409 8.12 17.62 23.58
C LEU A 409 6.93 18.46 23.12
N SER A 410 5.80 18.31 23.80
CA SER A 410 4.71 19.29 23.73
C SER A 410 5.10 20.51 24.59
N SER A 411 5.42 21.62 23.96
CA SER A 411 5.50 22.87 24.72
C SER A 411 4.08 23.39 24.97
N ASP A 412 3.75 23.63 26.23
CA ASP A 412 2.53 24.29 26.66
C ASP A 412 2.43 25.66 25.96
N CYS A 413 1.52 25.78 25.02
CA CYS A 413 1.17 27.04 24.37
C CYS A 413 -0.04 27.65 25.09
N ASP A 414 0.19 28.26 26.26
CA ASP A 414 -0.80 29.08 26.97
C ASP A 414 -0.88 30.54 26.47
N ALA A 415 -0.37 30.80 25.29
CA ALA A 415 -0.45 32.13 24.72
C ALA A 415 -0.94 32.09 23.27
N HIS A 416 -2.27 32.05 23.07
CA HIS A 416 -2.95 32.64 21.90
C HIS A 416 -4.44 32.27 21.92
N ASN A 417 -5.19 32.92 22.82
CA ASN A 417 -6.66 32.85 22.86
C ASN A 417 -7.35 33.76 21.82
N GLU A 418 -6.62 34.34 20.86
CA GLU A 418 -7.24 35.29 19.89
C GLU A 418 -7.51 34.74 18.49
N HIS A 419 -7.05 33.48 18.15
CA HIS A 419 -7.31 32.89 16.84
C HIS A 419 -8.32 31.72 16.84
N ASN A 420 -8.92 31.39 17.98
CA ASN A 420 -9.96 30.35 18.06
C ASN A 420 -11.32 30.77 17.45
N ASN A 421 -11.50 32.04 17.05
CA ASN A 421 -12.77 32.49 16.49
C ASN A 421 -13.02 32.08 15.02
N ASN A 422 -12.01 31.61 14.29
CA ASN A 422 -12.23 31.09 12.93
C ASN A 422 -12.55 29.60 12.84
N CYS A 423 -12.28 28.83 13.92
CA CYS A 423 -12.68 27.40 13.97
C CYS A 423 -14.17 27.23 14.36
N THR A 424 -14.75 28.18 15.08
CA THR A 424 -16.18 28.14 15.46
C THR A 424 -17.13 28.31 14.28
N GLY A 425 -16.70 28.92 13.17
CA GLY A 425 -17.46 29.02 11.93
C GLY A 425 -17.64 27.70 11.18
N ILE A 426 -16.73 26.73 11.39
CA ILE A 426 -16.80 25.41 10.75
C ILE A 426 -17.75 24.48 11.53
N GLU A 427 -17.78 24.58 12.85
CA GLU A 427 -18.72 23.79 13.68
C GLU A 427 -20.20 24.16 13.46
N SER A 428 -20.49 25.42 13.11
CA SER A 428 -21.87 25.86 12.86
C SER A 428 -22.49 25.32 11.56
N GLN A 429 -21.69 24.86 10.60
CA GLN A 429 -22.17 24.31 9.32
C GLN A 429 -22.62 22.83 9.41
N TYR A 430 -22.29 22.12 10.51
CA TYR A 430 -22.77 20.75 10.76
C TYR A 430 -24.09 20.71 11.56
N ASN A 431 -24.74 21.84 11.81
CA ASN A 431 -25.92 21.96 12.69
C ASN A 431 -27.24 21.41 12.12
N ASP A 432 -27.27 20.85 10.90
CA ASP A 432 -28.49 20.35 10.25
C ASP A 432 -28.89 18.90 10.67
N VAL A 433 -28.30 18.33 11.72
CA VAL A 433 -28.54 16.94 12.12
C VAL A 433 -29.10 16.82 13.55
N SER A 434 -29.68 17.87 14.12
CA SER A 434 -30.46 17.72 15.36
C SER A 434 -31.92 17.47 15.04
N ASP A 435 -32.38 16.26 15.32
CA ASP A 435 -33.83 15.98 15.37
C ASP A 435 -34.46 16.77 16.53
N ASN A 436 -35.69 17.26 16.34
CA ASN A 436 -36.44 18.13 17.24
C ASN A 436 -36.73 17.57 18.65
N ALA A 437 -36.13 16.45 19.05
CA ALA A 437 -36.42 15.76 20.29
C ALA A 437 -35.20 15.50 21.21
N GLY A 438 -33.99 15.96 20.87
CA GLY A 438 -32.79 15.71 21.71
C GLY A 438 -32.35 14.25 21.77
N LYS A 439 -32.88 13.38 20.92
CA LYS A 439 -32.46 11.97 20.80
C LYS A 439 -31.23 11.87 19.93
N MET A 440 -30.33 10.92 20.28
CA MET A 440 -29.15 10.57 19.50
C MET A 440 -29.54 10.06 18.11
N LEU A 441 -28.90 10.57 17.04
CA LEU A 441 -29.15 10.11 15.69
C LEU A 441 -28.56 8.71 15.50
N CYS A 442 -29.41 7.76 15.14
CA CYS A 442 -29.02 6.42 14.75
C CYS A 442 -29.06 6.27 13.24
N THR A 443 -28.00 5.73 12.69
CA THR A 443 -27.86 5.35 11.29
C THR A 443 -27.81 3.84 11.16
N VAL A 444 -28.52 3.25 10.22
CA VAL A 444 -28.56 1.80 10.01
C VAL A 444 -28.13 1.46 8.60
N TYR A 445 -27.09 0.65 8.46
CA TYR A 445 -26.70 0.05 7.18
C TYR A 445 -27.38 -1.31 7.01
N CYS A 446 -28.05 -1.48 5.89
CA CYS A 446 -28.78 -2.68 5.52
C CYS A 446 -28.17 -3.32 4.28
N HIS A 447 -27.61 -4.53 4.45
CA HIS A 447 -26.93 -5.25 3.37
C HIS A 447 -27.89 -6.01 2.43
N SER A 448 -29.06 -6.41 2.92
CA SER A 448 -30.00 -7.23 2.16
C SER A 448 -31.46 -6.80 2.36
N PHE A 449 -32.35 -7.31 1.49
CA PHE A 449 -33.79 -7.05 1.61
C PHE A 449 -34.40 -7.59 2.90
N ASP A 450 -33.90 -8.68 3.42
CA ASP A 450 -34.45 -9.28 4.65
C ASP A 450 -34.05 -8.44 5.87
N ILE A 451 -32.82 -7.94 5.89
CA ILE A 451 -32.35 -7.00 6.91
C ILE A 451 -33.18 -5.72 6.91
N VAL A 452 -33.35 -5.07 5.75
CA VAL A 452 -34.11 -3.82 5.70
C VAL A 452 -35.59 -4.01 6.05
N SER A 453 -36.18 -5.15 5.69
CA SER A 453 -37.54 -5.48 6.11
C SER A 453 -37.65 -5.59 7.63
N SER A 454 -36.73 -6.32 8.26
CA SER A 454 -36.64 -6.43 9.73
C SER A 454 -36.49 -5.07 10.41
N VAL A 455 -35.57 -4.20 9.89
CA VAL A 455 -35.36 -2.85 10.42
C VAL A 455 -36.63 -2.01 10.30
N ILE A 456 -37.30 -2.01 9.13
CA ILE A 456 -38.57 -1.29 8.91
C ILE A 456 -39.65 -1.78 9.90
N ASP A 457 -39.79 -3.08 10.07
CA ASP A 457 -40.81 -3.67 10.96
C ASP A 457 -40.53 -3.29 12.43
N ILE A 458 -39.25 -3.31 12.87
CA ILE A 458 -38.86 -2.90 14.22
C ILE A 458 -39.14 -1.41 14.44
N VAL A 459 -38.77 -0.54 13.50
CA VAL A 459 -38.90 0.92 13.64
C VAL A 459 -40.36 1.37 13.55
N SER A 460 -41.20 0.67 12.73
CA SER A 460 -42.64 0.98 12.55
C SER A 460 -43.53 0.43 13.64
N SER A 461 -43.05 -0.48 14.49
CA SER A 461 -43.88 -1.14 15.50
C SER A 461 -44.19 -0.20 16.67
N PRO A 462 -45.50 0.02 17.00
CA PRO A 462 -45.91 0.85 18.14
C PRO A 462 -45.41 0.32 19.50
N ASP A 463 -45.18 -0.98 19.60
CA ASP A 463 -44.80 -1.67 20.83
C ASP A 463 -43.26 -1.65 21.04
N ASN A 464 -42.50 -1.24 20.04
CA ASN A 464 -41.02 -1.15 20.13
C ASN A 464 -40.61 0.23 20.62
N LYS A 465 -40.44 0.38 21.92
CA LYS A 465 -39.82 1.56 22.54
C LYS A 465 -38.28 1.47 22.39
N LEU A 466 -37.77 1.89 21.24
CA LEU A 466 -36.34 2.11 21.08
C LEU A 466 -35.94 3.41 21.78
N ASP A 467 -34.84 3.37 22.53
CA ASP A 467 -34.25 4.56 23.19
C ASP A 467 -33.60 5.51 22.19
N ILE A 468 -33.51 5.10 20.92
CA ILE A 468 -32.90 5.84 19.81
C ILE A 468 -33.89 6.08 18.67
N ALA A 469 -33.64 7.12 17.89
CA ALA A 469 -34.38 7.41 16.67
C ALA A 469 -33.54 7.02 15.44
N VAL A 470 -34.04 6.12 14.57
CA VAL A 470 -33.42 5.83 13.28
C VAL A 470 -33.73 6.99 12.33
N GLY A 471 -32.76 7.87 12.15
CA GLY A 471 -32.90 9.03 11.28
C GLY A 471 -32.36 8.82 9.88
N ARG A 472 -31.52 7.78 9.66
CA ARG A 472 -30.90 7.51 8.38
C ARG A 472 -30.75 6.02 8.13
N ILE A 473 -31.02 5.60 6.88
CA ILE A 473 -30.77 4.23 6.40
C ILE A 473 -29.83 4.26 5.21
N TYR A 474 -28.79 3.43 5.25
CA TYR A 474 -27.93 3.13 4.11
C TYR A 474 -28.36 1.81 3.49
N LEU A 475 -28.72 1.80 2.21
CA LEU A 475 -28.98 0.58 1.44
C LEU A 475 -27.78 0.23 0.59
N ASP A 476 -27.33 -1.04 0.64
CA ASP A 476 -26.23 -1.50 -0.19
C ASP A 476 -26.62 -1.46 -1.68
N PHE A 477 -25.73 -0.93 -2.52
CA PHE A 477 -25.92 -0.82 -3.97
C PHE A 477 -26.21 -2.17 -4.64
N GLY A 478 -25.72 -3.28 -4.09
CA GLY A 478 -25.92 -4.64 -4.60
C GLY A 478 -27.37 -5.06 -4.61
N MET A 479 -28.20 -4.50 -3.73
CA MET A 479 -29.64 -4.77 -3.70
C MET A 479 -30.33 -4.32 -5.00
N TYR A 480 -29.93 -3.18 -5.59
CA TYR A 480 -30.44 -2.73 -6.88
C TYR A 480 -30.16 -3.74 -8.01
N TYR A 481 -28.97 -4.30 -8.05
CA TYR A 481 -28.57 -5.28 -9.06
C TYR A 481 -29.21 -6.67 -8.83
N SER A 482 -29.56 -7.00 -7.61
CA SER A 482 -30.19 -8.27 -7.29
C SER A 482 -31.68 -8.29 -7.67
N ASP A 483 -32.42 -7.22 -7.34
CA ASP A 483 -33.83 -7.05 -7.72
C ASP A 483 -34.22 -5.56 -7.71
N ARG A 484 -34.16 -4.92 -8.88
CA ARG A 484 -34.49 -3.49 -9.06
C ARG A 484 -35.91 -3.14 -8.58
N GLN A 485 -36.91 -3.99 -8.85
CA GLN A 485 -38.30 -3.68 -8.48
C GLN A 485 -38.51 -3.75 -6.96
N ARG A 486 -37.94 -4.78 -6.33
CA ARG A 486 -37.96 -4.91 -4.86
C ARG A 486 -37.23 -3.75 -4.19
N PHE A 487 -36.08 -3.34 -4.76
CA PHE A 487 -35.32 -2.19 -4.29
C PHE A 487 -36.17 -0.91 -4.29
N ILE A 488 -36.83 -0.60 -5.40
CA ILE A 488 -37.70 0.57 -5.50
C ILE A 488 -38.78 0.57 -4.42
N LYS A 489 -39.49 -0.57 -4.24
CA LYS A 489 -40.54 -0.71 -3.21
C LYS A 489 -40.01 -0.49 -1.78
N VAL A 490 -38.80 -0.92 -1.49
CA VAL A 490 -38.16 -0.70 -0.19
C VAL A 490 -37.84 0.78 0.00
N CYS A 491 -37.27 1.43 -0.99
CA CYS A 491 -36.96 2.87 -0.94
C CYS A 491 -38.25 3.70 -0.74
N GLU A 492 -39.33 3.40 -1.44
CA GLU A 492 -40.62 4.06 -1.25
C GLU A 492 -41.16 3.93 0.19
N LYS A 493 -41.01 2.75 0.82
CA LYS A 493 -41.38 2.55 2.23
C LYS A 493 -40.57 3.43 3.15
N ILE A 494 -39.24 3.48 2.96
CA ILE A 494 -38.35 4.32 3.76
C ILE A 494 -38.72 5.80 3.61
N ASN A 495 -38.95 6.27 2.37
CA ASN A 495 -39.35 7.66 2.12
C ASN A 495 -40.67 8.01 2.82
N LYS A 496 -41.68 7.09 2.82
CA LYS A 496 -42.95 7.29 3.51
C LYS A 496 -42.83 7.38 5.03
N MET A 497 -41.76 6.78 5.61
CA MET A 497 -41.47 6.87 7.03
C MET A 497 -40.79 8.18 7.41
N GLY A 498 -40.37 9.01 6.45
CA GLY A 498 -39.64 10.24 6.68
C GLY A 498 -38.17 10.03 7.10
N ILE A 499 -37.62 8.80 6.90
CA ILE A 499 -36.24 8.46 7.22
C ILE A 499 -35.37 8.83 6.02
N LYS A 500 -34.21 9.45 6.32
CA LYS A 500 -33.22 9.81 5.29
C LYS A 500 -32.65 8.57 4.60
N LEU A 501 -32.71 8.57 3.26
CA LEU A 501 -32.26 7.44 2.43
C LEU A 501 -30.95 7.75 1.73
N PHE A 502 -29.93 6.93 2.01
CA PHE A 502 -28.63 6.98 1.34
C PHE A 502 -28.32 5.65 0.66
N ILE A 503 -27.65 5.72 -0.48
CA ILE A 503 -27.14 4.53 -1.16
C ILE A 503 -25.67 4.33 -0.80
N ALA A 504 -25.35 3.19 -0.21
CA ALA A 504 -23.97 2.79 0.05
C ALA A 504 -23.34 2.27 -1.24
N LEU A 505 -22.26 2.95 -1.69
CA LEU A 505 -21.58 2.64 -2.93
C LEU A 505 -20.61 1.44 -2.77
N PRO A 506 -20.06 0.87 -3.85
CA PRO A 506 -19.14 -0.26 -3.78
C PRO A 506 -17.90 0.04 -2.90
N TYR A 507 -17.34 -0.96 -2.20
CA TYR A 507 -16.09 -0.78 -1.47
C TYR A 507 -14.95 -0.30 -2.37
N ILE A 508 -14.95 -0.71 -3.64
CA ILE A 508 -13.96 -0.33 -4.65
C ILE A 508 -14.69 0.03 -5.94
N LEU A 509 -14.38 1.19 -6.46
CA LEU A 509 -14.77 1.61 -7.80
C LEU A 509 -13.57 1.53 -8.73
N GLU A 510 -13.53 0.49 -9.58
CA GLU A 510 -12.57 0.42 -10.68
C GLU A 510 -12.98 1.40 -11.79
N GLN A 511 -12.02 2.02 -12.45
CA GLN A 511 -12.28 2.95 -13.57
C GLN A 511 -13.20 2.35 -14.65
N SER A 512 -13.00 1.08 -14.97
CA SER A 512 -13.83 0.32 -15.92
C SER A 512 -15.32 0.20 -15.50
N ARG A 513 -15.65 0.41 -14.22
CA ARG A 513 -16.99 0.30 -13.65
C ARG A 513 -17.68 1.64 -13.37
N ALA A 514 -16.97 2.75 -13.49
CA ALA A 514 -17.50 4.09 -13.18
C ALA A 514 -18.77 4.41 -14.00
N ARG A 515 -18.79 4.07 -15.30
CA ARG A 515 -19.97 4.26 -16.16
C ARG A 515 -21.16 3.40 -15.72
N GLN A 516 -20.92 2.16 -15.28
CA GLN A 516 -21.96 1.26 -14.81
C GLN A 516 -22.60 1.81 -13.52
N LEU A 517 -21.78 2.32 -12.59
CA LEU A 517 -22.27 2.93 -11.36
C LEU A 517 -23.05 4.20 -11.66
N SER A 518 -22.52 5.11 -12.50
CA SER A 518 -23.24 6.32 -12.90
C SER A 518 -24.61 6.02 -13.50
N ALA A 519 -24.70 5.05 -14.41
CA ALA A 519 -25.97 4.67 -15.03
C ALA A 519 -27.01 4.13 -14.02
N MET A 520 -26.55 3.36 -13.01
CA MET A 520 -27.42 2.91 -11.92
C MET A 520 -27.96 4.10 -11.11
N LEU A 521 -27.08 5.04 -10.74
CA LEU A 521 -27.47 6.20 -9.96
C LEU A 521 -28.43 7.12 -10.76
N ASP A 522 -28.18 7.29 -12.07
CA ASP A 522 -29.05 8.06 -12.96
C ASP A 522 -30.45 7.39 -13.07
N ASP A 523 -30.50 6.06 -13.14
CA ASP A 523 -31.77 5.34 -13.15
C ASP A 523 -32.57 5.52 -11.85
N ILE A 524 -31.90 5.39 -10.70
CA ILE A 524 -32.53 5.57 -9.39
C ILE A 524 -33.07 7.00 -9.24
N GLU A 525 -32.27 8.00 -9.58
CA GLU A 525 -32.63 9.42 -9.40
C GLU A 525 -33.73 9.92 -10.35
N HIS A 526 -33.78 9.43 -11.59
CA HIS A 526 -34.65 10.01 -12.62
C HIS A 526 -35.83 9.10 -13.02
N ASN A 527 -35.71 7.79 -12.88
CA ASN A 527 -36.65 6.84 -13.46
C ASN A 527 -37.50 6.09 -12.42
N THR A 528 -37.30 6.34 -11.13
CA THR A 528 -38.00 5.56 -10.08
C THR A 528 -38.99 6.35 -9.24
N GLY A 529 -38.92 7.68 -9.24
CA GLY A 529 -39.68 8.55 -8.33
C GLY A 529 -39.28 8.51 -6.86
N ILE A 530 -38.13 7.86 -6.55
CA ILE A 530 -37.57 7.75 -5.21
C ILE A 530 -36.80 9.04 -4.88
N ILE A 531 -36.89 9.46 -3.63
CA ILE A 531 -36.06 10.54 -3.07
C ILE A 531 -34.85 9.90 -2.41
N ILE A 532 -33.66 10.24 -2.91
CA ILE A 532 -32.38 9.89 -2.29
C ILE A 532 -31.80 11.15 -1.67
N ASP A 533 -31.42 11.07 -0.39
CA ASP A 533 -30.80 12.19 0.33
C ASP A 533 -29.29 12.28 0.10
N GLY A 534 -28.63 11.19 -0.32
CA GLY A 534 -27.19 11.19 -0.61
C GLY A 534 -26.59 9.80 -0.77
N TYR A 535 -25.27 9.76 -0.62
CA TYR A 535 -24.46 8.55 -0.84
C TYR A 535 -23.47 8.30 0.29
N LEU A 536 -23.30 7.03 0.68
CA LEU A 536 -22.18 6.59 1.51
C LEU A 536 -21.03 6.20 0.58
N VAL A 537 -19.98 7.03 0.53
CA VAL A 537 -18.81 6.85 -0.35
C VAL A 537 -17.66 6.19 0.39
N ARG A 538 -16.96 5.26 -0.27
CA ARG A 538 -15.94 4.40 0.35
C ARG A 538 -14.53 4.63 -0.18
N ASN A 539 -14.40 5.38 -1.26
CA ASN A 539 -13.10 5.70 -1.88
C ASN A 539 -13.16 7.05 -2.60
N ILE A 540 -11.97 7.59 -2.91
CA ILE A 540 -11.83 8.91 -3.53
C ILE A 540 -12.37 8.95 -4.98
N GLU A 541 -12.37 7.82 -5.70
CA GLU A 541 -12.95 7.71 -7.04
C GLU A 541 -14.45 8.02 -7.04
N GLU A 542 -15.15 7.59 -6.00
CA GLU A 542 -16.59 7.83 -5.85
C GLU A 542 -16.89 9.30 -5.59
N ILE A 543 -16.05 9.99 -4.80
CA ILE A 543 -16.17 11.45 -4.61
C ILE A 543 -16.08 12.16 -5.97
N GLY A 544 -15.06 11.83 -6.77
CA GLY A 544 -14.88 12.36 -8.11
C GLY A 544 -16.05 12.01 -9.04
N LEU A 545 -16.59 10.77 -8.95
CA LEU A 545 -17.73 10.35 -9.75
C LEU A 545 -18.97 11.18 -9.42
N ILE A 546 -19.35 11.28 -8.13
CA ILE A 546 -20.54 12.04 -7.72
C ILE A 546 -20.39 13.53 -8.08
N GLY A 547 -19.19 14.09 -7.91
CA GLY A 547 -18.87 15.47 -8.29
C GLY A 547 -19.07 15.72 -9.79
N SER A 548 -18.61 14.81 -10.64
CA SER A 548 -18.67 14.95 -12.10
C SER A 548 -20.05 14.75 -12.73
N ARG A 549 -21.00 14.11 -12.00
CA ARG A 549 -22.37 13.87 -12.50
C ARG A 549 -23.22 15.16 -12.51
N LYS A 550 -24.13 15.26 -13.47
CA LYS A 550 -25.10 16.37 -13.57
C LYS A 550 -26.32 16.13 -12.64
N SER A 551 -26.13 15.53 -11.49
CA SER A 551 -27.17 15.27 -10.50
C SER A 551 -27.35 16.44 -9.53
N LYS A 552 -28.57 16.56 -8.95
CA LYS A 552 -28.87 17.45 -7.82
C LYS A 552 -28.48 16.82 -6.48
N VAL A 553 -28.34 15.50 -6.42
CA VAL A 553 -27.93 14.77 -5.23
C VAL A 553 -26.42 14.83 -5.13
N LYS A 554 -25.93 15.73 -4.27
CA LYS A 554 -24.50 16.00 -4.07
C LYS A 554 -24.06 15.73 -2.62
N ASP A 555 -24.95 15.27 -1.78
CA ASP A 555 -24.66 14.98 -0.38
C ASP A 555 -23.95 13.65 -0.25
N ILE A 556 -22.84 13.65 0.46
CA ILE A 556 -22.07 12.44 0.73
C ILE A 556 -21.76 12.29 2.21
N ILE A 557 -21.62 11.04 2.62
CA ILE A 557 -21.02 10.62 3.87
C ILE A 557 -19.85 9.71 3.51
N THR A 558 -18.70 9.91 4.15
CA THR A 558 -17.55 9.08 3.86
C THR A 558 -17.42 7.91 4.83
N ASP A 559 -17.14 6.73 4.29
CA ASP A 559 -16.98 5.51 5.07
C ASP A 559 -15.55 5.32 5.58
N THR A 560 -15.33 4.38 6.48
CA THR A 560 -14.06 4.01 7.11
C THR A 560 -12.91 3.81 6.14
N GLY A 561 -13.18 3.46 4.87
CA GLY A 561 -12.19 3.27 3.80
C GLY A 561 -11.41 4.53 3.41
N LEU A 562 -11.93 5.73 3.74
CA LEU A 562 -11.25 7.00 3.53
C LEU A 562 -10.32 7.41 4.69
N TYR A 563 -10.32 6.64 5.77
CA TYR A 563 -9.28 6.60 6.79
C TYR A 563 -9.02 7.92 7.53
N VAL A 564 -10.07 8.55 8.04
CA VAL A 564 -9.98 9.76 8.86
C VAL A 564 -9.39 9.42 10.24
N PHE A 565 -8.08 9.41 10.35
CA PHE A 565 -7.33 8.97 11.54
C PHE A 565 -7.05 10.10 12.53
N ASN A 566 -7.35 11.34 12.17
CA ASN A 566 -7.28 12.54 13.01
C ASN A 566 -8.18 13.63 12.45
N LYS A 567 -8.45 14.67 13.23
CA LYS A 567 -9.32 15.79 12.81
C LYS A 567 -8.83 16.52 11.55
N TYR A 568 -7.52 16.63 11.33
CA TYR A 568 -6.97 17.29 10.15
C TYR A 568 -7.28 16.53 8.86
N ALA A 569 -7.24 15.19 8.91
CA ALA A 569 -7.68 14.36 7.78
C ALA A 569 -9.17 14.56 7.46
N GLY A 570 -10.01 14.83 8.47
CA GLY A 570 -11.43 15.17 8.28
C GLY A 570 -11.60 16.53 7.60
N TYR A 571 -10.82 17.56 7.97
CA TYR A 571 -10.83 18.87 7.33
C TYR A 571 -10.37 18.80 5.88
N GLU A 572 -9.28 18.07 5.61
CA GLU A 572 -8.79 17.86 4.25
C GLU A 572 -9.80 17.11 3.38
N LEU A 573 -10.48 16.11 3.93
CA LEU A 573 -11.52 15.38 3.22
C LEU A 573 -12.70 16.27 2.86
N LYS A 574 -13.02 17.25 3.69
CA LYS A 574 -14.03 18.26 3.39
C LYS A 574 -13.58 19.17 2.23
N ASP A 575 -12.34 19.63 2.23
CA ASP A 575 -11.79 20.44 1.13
C ASP A 575 -11.79 19.68 -0.19
N ILE A 576 -11.43 18.39 -0.17
CA ILE A 576 -11.55 17.48 -1.33
C ILE A 576 -12.98 17.42 -1.85
N ALA A 577 -13.96 17.27 -0.95
CA ALA A 577 -15.36 17.18 -1.30
C ALA A 577 -15.86 18.51 -1.92
N ASP A 578 -15.51 19.64 -1.32
CA ASP A 578 -15.87 20.97 -1.80
C ASP A 578 -15.26 21.25 -3.20
N LYS A 579 -13.98 20.90 -3.42
CA LYS A 579 -13.32 20.99 -4.73
C LYS A 579 -13.96 20.06 -5.77
N ALA A 580 -14.47 18.92 -5.36
CA ALA A 580 -15.22 18.01 -6.23
C ALA A 580 -16.65 18.49 -6.51
N GLY A 581 -17.13 19.54 -5.85
CA GLY A 581 -18.51 20.05 -5.97
C GLY A 581 -19.55 19.15 -5.30
N VAL A 582 -19.17 18.46 -4.21
CA VAL A 582 -20.06 17.63 -3.38
C VAL A 582 -20.09 18.15 -1.95
N ARG A 583 -21.19 17.95 -1.24
CA ARG A 583 -21.34 18.37 0.15
C ARG A 583 -21.07 17.21 1.11
N LEU A 584 -20.01 17.28 1.87
CA LEU A 584 -19.69 16.31 2.93
C LEU A 584 -20.56 16.60 4.17
N LEU A 585 -21.47 15.69 4.49
CA LEU A 585 -22.32 15.81 5.68
C LEU A 585 -21.69 15.22 6.94
N SER A 586 -20.95 14.12 6.77
CA SER A 586 -20.36 13.37 7.89
C SER A 586 -19.22 12.49 7.37
N HIS A 587 -18.32 12.11 8.27
CA HIS A 587 -17.27 11.14 8.00
C HIS A 587 -17.25 10.05 9.06
N THR A 588 -17.13 8.79 8.63
CA THR A 588 -17.07 7.65 9.53
C THR A 588 -15.64 7.40 9.97
N LEU A 589 -15.42 7.32 11.29
CA LEU A 589 -14.11 7.09 11.86
C LEU A 589 -13.65 5.64 11.67
N PRO A 590 -12.33 5.39 11.51
CA PRO A 590 -11.77 4.07 11.31
C PRO A 590 -12.02 3.11 12.48
N LEU A 591 -12.27 1.84 12.18
CA LEU A 591 -12.44 0.77 13.15
C LEU A 591 -11.15 0.42 13.94
N GLU A 592 -10.01 0.99 13.58
CA GLU A 592 -8.72 0.75 14.23
C GLU A 592 -8.42 1.74 15.36
N LEU A 593 -9.26 2.76 15.59
CA LEU A 593 -9.09 3.72 16.68
C LEU A 593 -9.54 3.12 18.02
N ASN A 594 -8.76 3.37 19.07
CA ASN A 594 -9.18 3.06 20.44
C ASN A 594 -9.99 4.22 21.03
N ASN A 595 -10.51 4.04 22.25
CA ASN A 595 -11.36 5.01 22.92
C ASN A 595 -10.71 6.41 23.05
N SER A 596 -9.44 6.49 23.42
CA SER A 596 -8.73 7.79 23.54
C SER A 596 -8.54 8.44 22.18
N GLU A 597 -8.09 7.66 21.19
CA GLU A 597 -7.90 8.15 19.82
C GLU A 597 -9.23 8.59 19.17
N LEU A 598 -10.35 7.90 19.50
CA LEU A 598 -11.69 8.33 19.09
C LEU A 598 -12.03 9.70 19.65
N GLN A 599 -11.84 9.92 20.96
CA GLN A 599 -12.09 11.20 21.62
C GLN A 599 -11.27 12.34 21.01
N ASP A 600 -9.99 12.10 20.70
CA ASP A 600 -9.10 13.10 20.09
C ASP A 600 -9.46 13.41 18.62
N THR A 601 -10.13 12.46 17.94
CA THR A 601 -10.46 12.58 16.50
C THR A 601 -11.88 13.08 16.26
N LEU A 602 -12.77 12.92 17.23
CA LEU A 602 -14.18 13.32 17.09
C LEU A 602 -14.35 14.79 16.76
N THR A 603 -15.25 15.06 15.83
CA THR A 603 -15.77 16.38 15.46
C THR A 603 -17.30 16.31 15.40
N ALA A 604 -17.98 17.46 15.27
CA ALA A 604 -19.43 17.51 15.12
C ALA A 604 -19.95 16.71 13.89
N GLY A 605 -19.10 16.54 12.87
CA GLY A 605 -19.41 15.76 11.67
C GLY A 605 -18.97 14.29 11.72
N SER A 606 -18.55 13.76 12.87
CA SER A 606 -18.08 12.37 12.96
C SER A 606 -19.24 11.40 13.17
N GLU A 607 -19.16 10.26 12.47
CA GLU A 607 -19.97 9.06 12.66
C GLU A 607 -19.08 7.91 13.15
N ILE A 608 -19.52 7.10 14.10
CA ILE A 608 -18.84 5.88 14.51
C ILE A 608 -19.70 4.65 14.27
N ILE A 609 -19.06 3.55 13.85
CA ILE A 609 -19.72 2.25 13.78
C ILE A 609 -19.70 1.64 15.18
N VAL A 610 -20.87 1.30 15.70
CA VAL A 610 -21.02 0.79 17.07
C VAL A 610 -21.36 -0.69 17.13
N TYR A 611 -21.89 -1.21 16.04
CA TYR A 611 -22.23 -2.62 15.90
C TYR A 611 -22.03 -3.06 14.44
N GLY A 612 -21.46 -4.23 14.23
CA GLY A 612 -21.41 -4.85 12.91
C GLY A 612 -20.31 -5.85 12.69
N LYS A 613 -20.34 -6.49 11.53
CA LYS A 613 -19.25 -7.34 11.06
C LYS A 613 -18.14 -6.50 10.45
N ILE A 614 -16.90 -6.88 10.73
CA ILE A 614 -15.72 -6.17 10.26
C ILE A 614 -15.41 -6.59 8.83
N PRO A 615 -15.33 -5.68 7.85
CA PRO A 615 -14.84 -5.95 6.51
C PRO A 615 -13.32 -6.12 6.54
N ALA A 616 -12.85 -7.30 6.94
CA ALA A 616 -11.43 -7.57 7.20
C ALA A 616 -10.55 -7.44 5.95
N MET A 617 -11.08 -7.76 4.76
CA MET A 617 -10.40 -7.56 3.47
C MET A 617 -11.39 -7.31 2.35
N VAL A 618 -11.04 -6.41 1.44
CA VAL A 618 -11.68 -6.24 0.14
C VAL A 618 -10.69 -6.63 -0.95
N SER A 619 -11.03 -7.60 -1.81
CA SER A 619 -10.06 -8.22 -2.73
C SER A 619 -10.62 -8.37 -4.15
N LYS A 620 -9.76 -8.11 -5.14
CA LYS A 620 -10.03 -8.47 -6.56
C LYS A 620 -9.88 -9.98 -6.80
N SER A 621 -9.14 -10.68 -5.97
CA SER A 621 -8.99 -12.13 -5.99
C SER A 621 -10.23 -12.81 -5.41
N CYS A 622 -10.65 -13.91 -6.00
CA CYS A 622 -11.84 -14.67 -5.56
C CYS A 622 -11.44 -16.11 -5.26
N VAL A 623 -11.74 -16.58 -4.04
CA VAL A 623 -11.46 -17.95 -3.58
C VAL A 623 -12.11 -18.99 -4.49
N ARG A 624 -13.39 -18.82 -4.86
CA ARG A 624 -14.11 -19.72 -5.79
C ARG A 624 -13.40 -19.81 -7.15
N LYS A 625 -12.86 -18.70 -7.64
CA LYS A 625 -12.09 -18.67 -8.89
C LYS A 625 -10.73 -19.36 -8.75
N THR A 626 -10.08 -19.27 -7.59
CA THR A 626 -8.83 -19.95 -7.29
C THR A 626 -8.99 -21.47 -7.36
N TYR A 627 -10.09 -22.01 -6.82
CA TYR A 627 -10.38 -23.44 -6.82
C TYR A 627 -11.21 -23.92 -8.03
N GLY A 628 -11.49 -23.06 -9.01
CA GLY A 628 -12.16 -23.44 -10.27
C GLY A 628 -13.65 -23.71 -10.17
N ILE A 629 -14.32 -23.28 -9.09
CA ILE A 629 -15.75 -23.48 -8.86
C ILE A 629 -16.60 -22.22 -9.08
N CYS A 630 -16.03 -21.20 -9.70
CA CYS A 630 -16.74 -19.93 -9.93
C CYS A 630 -17.80 -20.08 -11.03
N ASP A 631 -19.05 -19.86 -10.67
CA ASP A 631 -20.22 -19.85 -11.56
C ASP A 631 -20.70 -18.45 -11.97
N LYS A 632 -19.91 -17.41 -11.61
CA LYS A 632 -20.19 -15.97 -11.82
C LYS A 632 -21.44 -15.45 -11.09
N LYS A 633 -21.96 -16.20 -10.12
CA LYS A 633 -23.06 -15.76 -9.25
C LYS A 633 -22.52 -15.28 -7.92
N CYS A 634 -23.19 -14.31 -7.33
CA CYS A 634 -22.90 -13.89 -5.96
C CYS A 634 -23.11 -15.07 -5.01
N SER A 635 -22.16 -15.31 -4.14
CA SER A 635 -22.18 -16.46 -3.22
C SER A 635 -21.22 -16.20 -2.06
N THR A 636 -21.40 -16.97 -1.01
CA THR A 636 -20.55 -16.96 0.17
C THR A 636 -19.68 -18.22 0.23
N THR A 637 -18.47 -18.08 0.75
CA THR A 637 -17.52 -19.15 1.00
C THR A 637 -17.00 -18.99 2.42
N LEU A 638 -16.84 -20.10 3.17
CA LEU A 638 -16.34 -20.03 4.54
C LEU A 638 -14.87 -20.42 4.58
N LEU A 639 -14.05 -19.60 5.23
CA LEU A 639 -12.65 -19.87 5.54
C LEU A 639 -12.51 -20.21 7.02
N LYS A 640 -11.91 -21.37 7.34
CA LYS A 640 -11.64 -21.76 8.74
C LYS A 640 -10.14 -21.94 8.96
N GLN A 641 -9.65 -21.38 10.07
CA GLN A 641 -8.28 -21.59 10.53
C GLN A 641 -8.30 -22.11 11.96
N GLY A 642 -7.82 -23.34 12.15
CA GLY A 642 -7.99 -24.04 13.43
C GLY A 642 -9.46 -24.31 13.75
N SER A 643 -9.78 -24.38 15.03
CA SER A 643 -11.14 -24.60 15.53
C SER A 643 -11.94 -23.31 15.78
N GLU A 644 -11.26 -22.17 15.96
CA GLU A 644 -11.86 -20.97 16.56
C GLU A 644 -12.06 -19.81 15.56
N VAL A 645 -11.27 -19.73 14.48
CA VAL A 645 -11.29 -18.57 13.59
C VAL A 645 -11.94 -18.92 12.27
N SER A 646 -13.05 -18.23 11.99
CA SER A 646 -13.76 -18.34 10.70
C SER A 646 -14.00 -16.97 10.09
N TYR A 647 -14.00 -16.96 8.75
CA TYR A 647 -14.32 -15.75 7.96
C TYR A 647 -15.31 -16.13 6.88
N ILE A 648 -16.28 -15.27 6.63
CA ILE A 648 -17.21 -15.38 5.52
C ILE A 648 -16.64 -14.56 4.36
N VAL A 649 -16.46 -15.16 3.20
CA VAL A 649 -16.03 -14.48 1.97
C VAL A 649 -17.24 -14.36 1.06
N GLU A 650 -17.71 -13.14 0.89
CA GLU A 650 -18.81 -12.81 0.01
C GLU A 650 -18.26 -12.37 -1.35
N SER A 651 -18.83 -12.88 -2.43
CA SER A 651 -18.47 -12.53 -3.81
C SER A 651 -19.46 -11.51 -4.38
N VAL A 652 -18.96 -10.28 -4.66
CA VAL A 652 -19.73 -9.21 -5.31
C VAL A 652 -19.45 -9.25 -6.81
N CYS A 653 -20.16 -10.15 -7.50
CA CYS A 653 -19.88 -10.49 -8.90
C CYS A 653 -20.18 -9.37 -9.90
N SER A 654 -21.13 -8.47 -9.60
CA SER A 654 -21.45 -7.29 -10.40
C SER A 654 -20.27 -6.32 -10.56
N TYR A 655 -19.38 -6.26 -9.55
CA TYR A 655 -18.18 -5.42 -9.52
C TYR A 655 -16.87 -6.21 -9.46
N CYS A 656 -16.94 -7.55 -9.48
CA CYS A 656 -15.79 -8.43 -9.55
C CYS A 656 -14.78 -8.29 -8.39
N TYR A 657 -15.25 -8.08 -7.16
CA TYR A 657 -14.46 -8.13 -5.95
C TYR A 657 -15.10 -9.04 -4.89
N THR A 658 -14.37 -9.33 -3.83
CA THR A 658 -14.88 -10.09 -2.67
C THR A 658 -14.67 -9.29 -1.40
N VAL A 659 -15.61 -9.42 -0.44
CA VAL A 659 -15.47 -8.91 0.92
C VAL A 659 -15.27 -10.10 1.84
N THR A 660 -14.22 -10.06 2.67
CA THR A 660 -13.99 -11.04 3.72
C THR A 660 -14.44 -10.46 5.04
N TRP A 661 -15.52 -11.00 5.59
CA TRP A 661 -16.10 -10.58 6.85
C TRP A 661 -15.47 -11.34 8.02
N ALA A 662 -15.00 -10.60 9.03
CA ALA A 662 -14.57 -11.15 10.32
C ALA A 662 -15.74 -11.18 11.32
N GLY A 663 -15.44 -11.50 12.58
CA GLY A 663 -16.45 -11.54 13.65
C GLY A 663 -17.17 -10.21 13.87
N THR A 664 -18.33 -10.29 14.49
CA THR A 664 -19.16 -9.12 14.86
C THR A 664 -18.56 -8.45 16.08
N PHE A 665 -18.28 -7.13 16.00
CA PHE A 665 -17.95 -6.31 17.16
C PHE A 665 -19.17 -5.52 17.64
N ASP A 666 -19.16 -5.12 18.91
CA ASP A 666 -20.31 -4.51 19.56
C ASP A 666 -19.86 -3.57 20.68
N LEU A 667 -20.11 -2.29 20.52
CA LEU A 667 -19.83 -1.22 21.48
C LEU A 667 -21.10 -0.69 22.16
N THR A 668 -22.26 -1.30 21.92
CA THR A 668 -23.55 -0.79 22.41
C THR A 668 -23.58 -0.62 23.94
N GLU A 669 -23.11 -1.61 24.68
CA GLU A 669 -23.03 -1.50 26.16
C GLU A 669 -22.00 -0.46 26.65
N GLU A 670 -20.90 -0.28 25.90
CA GLU A 670 -19.85 0.66 26.26
C GLU A 670 -20.37 2.11 26.15
N LEU A 671 -21.16 2.38 25.11
CA LEU A 671 -21.75 3.71 24.89
C LEU A 671 -22.89 4.03 25.86
N LYS A 672 -23.61 3.02 26.37
CA LYS A 672 -24.54 3.21 27.48
C LYS A 672 -23.86 3.70 28.75
N ARG A 673 -22.61 3.27 28.97
CA ARG A 673 -21.83 3.59 30.18
C ARG A 673 -21.02 4.89 30.06
N ASN A 674 -20.60 5.23 28.85
CA ASN A 674 -19.71 6.36 28.58
C ASN A 674 -20.27 7.18 27.42
N ASP A 675 -20.68 8.41 27.69
CA ASP A 675 -21.00 9.36 26.63
C ASP A 675 -19.70 9.82 25.96
N LEU A 676 -19.48 9.41 24.72
CA LEU A 676 -18.34 9.86 23.91
C LEU A 676 -18.59 11.21 23.25
N GLY A 677 -19.74 11.86 23.45
CA GLY A 677 -20.11 13.10 22.76
C GLY A 677 -20.37 12.93 21.26
N VAL A 678 -20.56 11.69 20.80
CA VAL A 678 -20.80 11.37 19.38
C VAL A 678 -22.26 11.66 19.04
N ARG A 679 -22.48 12.37 17.93
CA ARG A 679 -23.84 12.70 17.45
C ARG A 679 -24.45 11.68 16.52
N SER A 680 -23.63 10.85 15.81
CA SER A 680 -24.10 9.85 14.85
C SER A 680 -23.53 8.47 15.16
N LEU A 681 -24.39 7.52 15.47
CA LEU A 681 -24.06 6.11 15.72
C LEU A 681 -24.53 5.25 14.56
N ARG A 682 -23.64 4.44 13.97
CA ARG A 682 -23.97 3.53 12.87
C ARG A 682 -24.02 2.08 13.32
N PHE A 683 -25.11 1.40 13.00
CA PHE A 683 -25.31 -0.05 13.12
C PHE A 683 -25.22 -0.68 11.73
N GLU A 684 -24.39 -1.71 11.56
CA GLU A 684 -24.23 -2.41 10.29
C GLU A 684 -24.77 -3.84 10.40
N PHE A 685 -25.84 -4.12 9.67
CA PHE A 685 -26.46 -5.44 9.61
C PHE A 685 -26.17 -6.10 8.27
N ILE A 686 -25.58 -7.28 8.30
CA ILE A 686 -25.13 -8.04 7.14
C ILE A 686 -25.98 -9.29 6.93
N ASP A 687 -26.13 -10.14 7.96
CA ASP A 687 -26.87 -11.41 7.93
C ASP A 687 -27.55 -11.72 9.28
N GLU A 688 -27.74 -10.70 10.12
CA GLU A 688 -28.37 -10.82 11.42
C GLU A 688 -29.89 -11.12 11.28
N ASP A 689 -30.41 -11.90 12.22
CA ASP A 689 -31.86 -12.12 12.33
C ASP A 689 -32.57 -10.93 13.04
N THR A 690 -33.87 -10.87 12.94
CA THR A 690 -34.71 -9.79 13.49
C THR A 690 -34.53 -9.62 15.01
N PHE A 691 -34.29 -10.71 15.74
CA PHE A 691 -34.09 -10.67 17.19
C PHE A 691 -32.76 -9.99 17.54
N THR A 692 -31.71 -10.36 16.83
CA THR A 692 -30.36 -9.77 16.98
C THR A 692 -30.36 -8.29 16.62
N ILE A 693 -31.03 -7.92 15.51
CA ILE A 693 -31.18 -6.51 15.09
C ILE A 693 -31.87 -5.70 16.19
N LYS A 694 -32.99 -6.22 16.73
CA LYS A 694 -33.72 -5.55 17.80
C LYS A 694 -32.87 -5.36 19.04
N LYS A 695 -32.13 -6.39 19.50
CA LYS A 695 -31.22 -6.29 20.64
C LYS A 695 -30.15 -5.21 20.45
N ALA A 696 -29.50 -5.20 19.28
CA ALA A 696 -28.47 -4.21 18.99
C ALA A 696 -29.04 -2.79 19.02
N LEU A 697 -30.19 -2.54 18.36
CA LEU A 697 -30.87 -1.24 18.36
C LEU A 697 -31.42 -0.81 19.73
N SER A 698 -31.61 -1.76 20.66
CA SER A 698 -31.99 -1.49 22.06
C SER A 698 -30.77 -1.33 22.99
N PHE A 699 -29.55 -1.31 22.44
CA PHE A 699 -28.29 -1.27 23.20
C PHE A 699 -28.15 -2.43 24.21
N GLU A 700 -28.72 -3.57 23.87
CA GLU A 700 -28.53 -4.82 24.60
C GLU A 700 -27.33 -5.55 23.96
N GLY A 701 -26.28 -5.83 24.72
CA GLY A 701 -25.08 -6.45 24.21
C GLY A 701 -25.36 -7.77 23.45
N VAL A 702 -24.82 -7.86 22.23
CA VAL A 702 -24.96 -9.01 21.34
C VAL A 702 -23.65 -9.80 21.26
N SER A 703 -22.50 -9.11 21.24
CA SER A 703 -21.17 -9.71 21.12
C SER A 703 -20.23 -9.20 22.20
N PRO A 704 -19.40 -10.08 22.79
CA PRO A 704 -18.38 -9.65 23.75
C PRO A 704 -17.17 -8.97 23.10
N TYR A 705 -17.05 -9.04 21.76
CA TYR A 705 -15.91 -8.53 21.04
C TYR A 705 -16.03 -7.03 20.78
N LYS A 706 -15.07 -6.24 21.33
CA LYS A 706 -15.07 -4.77 21.30
C LYS A 706 -14.12 -4.17 20.24
N GLY A 707 -13.68 -4.94 19.27
CA GLY A 707 -12.73 -4.46 18.27
C GLY A 707 -11.45 -3.93 18.89
N HIS A 708 -11.03 -2.73 18.48
CA HIS A 708 -9.86 -2.03 18.99
C HIS A 708 -10.15 -1.03 20.13
N PHE A 709 -11.39 -0.92 20.57
CA PHE A 709 -11.83 0.09 21.53
C PHE A 709 -10.94 0.24 22.76
N TYR A 710 -10.44 -0.87 23.32
CA TYR A 710 -9.56 -0.85 24.50
C TYR A 710 -8.07 -0.97 24.22
N ARG A 711 -7.66 -1.37 23.02
CA ARG A 711 -6.26 -1.74 22.78
C ARG A 711 -5.53 -0.87 21.77
N GLY A 712 -6.24 -0.27 20.83
CA GLY A 712 -5.62 0.38 19.69
C GLY A 712 -4.86 -0.57 18.76
N VAL A 713 -4.13 -0.02 17.79
CA VAL A 713 -3.27 -0.76 16.85
C VAL A 713 -1.85 -0.20 16.86
N ASN A 714 -0.88 -1.10 16.69
CA ASN A 714 0.53 -0.76 16.52
C ASN A 714 0.87 -0.54 15.02
#